data_87c172b9f2257bf2b969b4ed19160fec
#
_entry.id   87c172b9f2257bf2b969b4ed19160fec
#
_cell.length_a   1.000
_cell.length_b   1.000
_cell.length_c   1.000
_cell.angle_alpha   90.00
_cell.angle_beta   90.00
_cell.angle_gamma   90.00
#
_symmetry.space_group_name_H-M   'P 1'
#
loop_
_entity.id
_entity.type
_entity.pdbx_description
1 polymer ?
#
loop_
_entity_poly.entity_id
_entity_poly.type
_entity_poly.pdbx_seq_one_letter_code
_entity_poly.pdbx_strand_id
1 'polypeptide(L)'
;MHGRLVWTTLVAAAAGWGRLEAQVPGRIAFDSAAYAWEAGRYPEALERLQRLLAGPARDTLLEPIALLTGELYRTRELAPDGTNPRWSPDGSRVLYEIGSDAERRSVVLDLKAAAPSDTLPGYAAAISPDGAETGYLSATGAAVVLRGAGGAERTIETPGLVGLALVYPREGGAPYLVATADPASQLPELYDLGAGAPRPLAGGARLGGLPLPAAGGYLVFPTESGVSVRAPGGTTRVYPGMSPAVSADGGSLAFLGRTESGWAVMHARIGAEPKVLVRSARPLVAPAISPDGALVVYQSMPREDWELYAVGLDGAEPRRLTHEIQHDILPQFLSGGRVLAVMGEGRHRRSYLYDAATGARTRLFHNNTVRTIAPEYEWAVRPDGDAVAIVSERDGDTVSPERGLYLTDLTSRVDPEEVLARVRAALSAERELRRRGVAMFAPVASRVRDLVREVSSARIFAYERSLFGFDSKHATQPGNRQAIEYLVATLRSFGYEPELQWFEPSPGVRSANVVATLRGTTDPDVQYVVGSHFDSVREGPGSDDNTSGTTALLEAARVLARHPQPTTIRFVWFTAEESGLRGSREFVRRATEAGDRVVGALNNDMIGWANDDRLDNTIRYANRGLRDLQHAAAFLFTDLITYDAHYYKFTDAHSLVDGFGDVVAGIGSYPVLGNPHYHQSHDVLETVNHRLVAEVSRTTLASVVLMASSPSRLTEVTASRTPGGAVQVAWKPAVERGVTGYRIRWEDGEGKVGGSRVVRVPSATLAGVPRGAVIAVRAIGARGLEGWDWARAALAD
;
A
#
# COMPACT_ATOMS: atom_id res chain seq x y z
N MET A 1 -25.53 23.89 0.73
CA MET A 1 -25.83 24.00 2.18
C MET A 1 -26.28 22.63 2.66
N HIS A 2 -25.35 21.76 3.05
CA HIS A 2 -25.56 20.57 3.92
C HIS A 2 -24.20 19.89 4.12
N GLY A 3 -23.30 20.59 4.78
CA GLY A 3 -21.97 20.10 5.14
C GLY A 3 -21.75 20.21 6.65
N ARG A 4 -22.42 19.37 7.40
CA ARG A 4 -22.14 19.16 8.83
C ARG A 4 -22.79 17.84 9.26
N LEU A 5 -22.16 16.71 9.01
CA LEU A 5 -22.49 15.46 9.74
C LEU A 5 -21.64 14.28 9.26
N VAL A 6 -20.35 14.26 9.56
CA VAL A 6 -19.55 12.99 9.46
C VAL A 6 -18.63 12.76 10.66
N TRP A 7 -18.54 13.68 11.61
CA TRP A 7 -17.63 13.55 12.77
C TRP A 7 -18.28 13.18 14.11
N THR A 8 -19.55 12.76 14.12
CA THR A 8 -20.27 12.39 15.36
C THR A 8 -20.32 10.89 15.63
N THR A 9 -19.74 10.04 14.82
CA THR A 9 -19.87 8.57 14.97
C THR A 9 -18.69 7.87 15.65
N LEU A 10 -17.69 8.58 16.11
CA LEU A 10 -16.56 7.96 16.82
C LEU A 10 -16.73 7.90 18.35
N VAL A 11 -17.77 8.50 18.93
CA VAL A 11 -18.03 8.47 20.39
C VAL A 11 -19.51 8.67 20.73
N ALA A 12 -20.44 8.01 20.10
CA ALA A 12 -21.83 8.12 20.50
C ALA A 12 -22.59 6.81 20.41
N ALA A 13 -22.26 5.88 21.30
CA ALA A 13 -23.14 4.77 21.63
C ALA A 13 -23.01 4.43 23.12
N ALA A 14 -23.51 5.28 23.98
CA ALA A 14 -24.08 4.96 25.28
C ALA A 14 -24.51 6.25 25.96
N ALA A 15 -25.76 6.52 26.01
CA ALA A 15 -26.39 7.04 27.18
C ALA A 15 -27.66 7.83 26.84
N GLY A 16 -28.67 7.44 27.49
CA GLY A 16 -29.90 8.13 27.64
C GLY A 16 -29.73 9.57 28.14
N TRP A 17 -30.68 10.35 27.81
CA TRP A 17 -30.95 11.75 28.17
C TRP A 17 -30.47 12.16 29.56
N GLY A 18 -29.54 13.10 29.62
CA GLY A 18 -29.23 13.79 30.87
C GLY A 18 -27.87 14.47 30.89
N ARG A 19 -27.90 15.81 30.91
CA ARG A 19 -26.81 16.75 31.18
C ARG A 19 -25.84 17.04 30.03
N LEU A 20 -25.90 18.30 29.58
CA LEU A 20 -24.74 19.04 29.04
C LEU A 20 -23.61 18.98 30.10
N GLU A 21 -22.78 17.95 30.06
CA GLU A 21 -21.52 17.97 30.78
C GLU A 21 -20.67 19.05 30.14
N ALA A 22 -20.24 20.01 30.94
CA ALA A 22 -19.25 20.99 30.54
C ALA A 22 -18.08 20.21 29.95
N GLN A 23 -17.75 20.43 28.65
CA GLN A 23 -16.65 19.73 27.98
C GLN A 23 -15.39 19.90 28.82
N VAL A 24 -14.80 18.78 29.24
CA VAL A 24 -13.56 18.80 30.01
C VAL A 24 -12.51 19.53 29.18
N PRO A 25 -11.77 20.51 29.74
CA PRO A 25 -10.78 21.32 28.99
C PRO A 25 -9.80 20.48 28.17
N GLY A 26 -9.44 19.29 28.65
CA GLY A 26 -8.59 18.34 27.92
C GLY A 26 -9.23 17.82 26.63
N ARG A 27 -10.54 17.60 26.62
CA ARG A 27 -11.26 17.12 25.40
C ARG A 27 -11.27 18.18 24.32
N ILE A 28 -11.55 19.44 24.64
CA ILE A 28 -11.50 20.56 23.68
C ILE A 28 -10.10 20.70 23.09
N ALA A 29 -9.07 20.55 23.91
CA ALA A 29 -7.68 20.61 23.45
C ALA A 29 -7.32 19.43 22.52
N PHE A 30 -7.85 18.23 22.80
CA PHE A 30 -7.70 17.06 21.91
C PHE A 30 -8.43 17.28 20.57
N ASP A 31 -9.68 17.70 20.60
CA ASP A 31 -10.48 17.96 19.38
C ASP A 31 -9.80 19.02 18.51
N SER A 32 -9.18 20.04 19.13
CA SER A 32 -8.36 21.03 18.41
C SER A 32 -7.08 20.45 17.83
N ALA A 33 -6.45 19.48 18.50
CA ALA A 33 -5.28 18.78 17.97
C ALA A 33 -5.68 17.85 16.81
N ALA A 34 -6.78 17.13 16.97
CA ALA A 34 -7.33 16.26 15.91
C ALA A 34 -7.71 17.07 14.66
N TYR A 35 -8.35 18.22 14.83
CA TYR A 35 -8.64 19.13 13.69
C TYR A 35 -7.37 19.61 12.98
N ALA A 36 -6.31 19.93 13.74
CA ALA A 36 -5.03 20.30 13.13
C ALA A 36 -4.38 19.13 12.39
N TRP A 37 -4.52 17.90 12.92
CA TRP A 37 -4.06 16.66 12.28
C TRP A 37 -4.77 16.43 10.95
N GLU A 38 -6.09 16.47 10.95
CA GLU A 38 -6.91 16.30 9.75
C GLU A 38 -6.63 17.35 8.68
N ALA A 39 -6.26 18.56 9.09
CA ALA A 39 -5.85 19.61 8.18
C ALA A 39 -4.37 19.52 7.74
N GLY A 40 -3.66 18.42 8.04
CA GLY A 40 -2.25 18.25 7.69
C GLY A 40 -1.27 19.16 8.44
N ARG A 41 -1.73 19.90 9.46
CA ARG A 41 -0.89 20.75 10.31
C ARG A 41 -0.22 19.93 11.40
N TYR A 42 0.52 18.88 10.99
CA TYR A 42 1.10 17.89 11.89
C TYR A 42 1.97 18.46 13.02
N PRO A 43 2.90 19.43 12.80
CA PRO A 43 3.66 20.01 13.92
C PRO A 43 2.78 20.63 15.00
N GLU A 44 1.73 21.36 14.59
CA GLU A 44 0.78 22.00 15.52
C GLU A 44 -0.03 20.93 16.29
N ALA A 45 -0.51 19.90 15.60
CA ALA A 45 -1.22 18.77 16.21
C ALA A 45 -0.34 18.06 17.23
N LEU A 46 0.85 17.65 16.82
CA LEU A 46 1.81 16.90 17.65
C LEU A 46 2.26 17.69 18.90
N GLU A 47 2.46 19.01 18.77
CA GLU A 47 2.78 19.86 19.92
C GLU A 47 1.65 19.92 20.96
N ARG A 48 0.39 19.93 20.50
CA ARG A 48 -0.79 19.88 21.38
C ARG A 48 -0.93 18.52 22.03
N LEU A 49 -0.77 17.44 21.27
CA LEU A 49 -0.82 16.06 21.78
C LEU A 49 0.29 15.80 22.79
N GLN A 50 1.51 16.27 22.54
CA GLN A 50 2.62 16.17 23.50
C GLN A 50 2.28 16.86 24.83
N ARG A 51 1.66 18.04 24.80
CA ARG A 51 1.24 18.73 26.02
C ARG A 51 0.13 18.00 26.79
N LEU A 52 -0.84 17.40 26.07
CA LEU A 52 -1.90 16.60 26.66
C LEU A 52 -1.36 15.36 27.37
N LEU A 53 -0.41 14.65 26.74
CA LEU A 53 0.25 13.48 27.33
C LEU A 53 1.17 13.82 28.52
N ALA A 54 1.68 15.04 28.60
CA ALA A 54 2.45 15.53 29.75
C ALA A 54 1.57 16.13 30.86
N GLY A 55 0.28 16.27 30.65
CA GLY A 55 -0.67 16.94 31.55
C GLY A 55 -1.59 15.99 32.32
N PRO A 56 -2.51 16.55 33.12
CA PRO A 56 -3.42 15.77 33.97
C PRO A 56 -4.48 14.97 33.18
N ALA A 57 -4.75 15.29 31.92
CA ALA A 57 -5.70 14.58 31.07
C ALA A 57 -5.08 13.33 30.38
N ARG A 58 -3.83 13.01 30.67
CA ARG A 58 -3.05 11.95 30.04
C ARG A 58 -3.79 10.62 29.94
N ASP A 59 -4.23 10.11 31.07
CA ASP A 59 -4.81 8.76 31.12
C ASP A 59 -6.19 8.70 30.45
N THR A 60 -6.97 9.78 30.52
CA THR A 60 -8.29 9.88 29.89
C THR A 60 -8.20 10.00 28.36
N LEU A 61 -7.11 10.61 27.85
CA LEU A 61 -6.91 10.86 26.41
C LEU A 61 -5.90 9.92 25.77
N LEU A 62 -5.34 8.97 26.50
CA LEU A 62 -4.33 8.04 25.97
C LEU A 62 -4.86 7.28 24.75
N GLU A 63 -6.02 6.65 24.88
CA GLU A 63 -6.60 5.86 23.79
C GLU A 63 -6.86 6.68 22.50
N PRO A 64 -7.59 7.81 22.53
CA PRO A 64 -7.80 8.59 21.32
C PRO A 64 -6.50 9.18 20.74
N ILE A 65 -5.50 9.51 21.55
CA ILE A 65 -4.19 9.97 21.07
C ILE A 65 -3.42 8.81 20.43
N ALA A 66 -3.41 7.63 21.06
CA ALA A 66 -2.75 6.46 20.51
C ALA A 66 -3.32 6.07 19.12
N LEU A 67 -4.65 6.09 18.99
CA LEU A 67 -5.35 5.78 17.72
C LEU A 67 -5.12 6.84 16.64
N LEU A 68 -5.01 8.11 17.02
CA LEU A 68 -4.71 9.18 16.06
C LEU A 68 -3.28 9.10 15.54
N THR A 69 -2.31 8.76 16.40
CA THR A 69 -0.88 8.82 16.10
C THR A 69 -0.25 7.46 15.79
N GLY A 70 -1.00 6.37 15.85
CA GLY A 70 -0.49 5.02 15.61
C GLY A 70 -1.46 3.94 16.06
N GLU A 71 -0.97 2.90 16.74
CA GLU A 71 -1.76 1.81 17.30
C GLU A 71 -2.06 1.96 18.78
N LEU A 72 -3.19 1.35 19.18
CA LEU A 72 -3.59 1.20 20.58
C LEU A 72 -2.99 -0.05 21.23
N TYR A 73 -2.81 -1.12 20.44
CA TYR A 73 -2.30 -2.40 20.91
C TYR A 73 -0.80 -2.52 20.66
N ARG A 74 -0.12 -3.22 21.57
CA ARG A 74 1.32 -3.45 21.38
C ARG A 74 1.58 -4.37 20.24
N THR A 75 2.44 -3.89 19.34
CA THR A 75 2.91 -4.62 18.18
C THR A 75 4.42 -4.81 18.27
N ARG A 76 4.90 -6.00 17.94
CA ARG A 76 6.33 -6.30 17.84
C ARG A 76 6.64 -6.99 16.53
N GLU A 77 7.78 -6.68 15.95
CA GLU A 77 8.32 -7.41 14.81
C GLU A 77 8.75 -8.81 15.27
N LEU A 78 8.31 -9.84 14.55
CA LEU A 78 8.72 -11.23 14.75
C LEU A 78 9.86 -11.63 13.84
N ALA A 79 9.82 -11.14 12.59
CA ALA A 79 10.85 -11.40 11.59
C ALA A 79 10.94 -10.22 10.60
N PRO A 80 12.17 -9.92 10.11
CA PRO A 80 12.35 -8.89 9.09
C PRO A 80 11.88 -9.31 7.70
N ASP A 81 11.73 -10.61 7.46
CA ASP A 81 11.22 -11.21 6.23
C ASP A 81 10.37 -12.42 6.59
N GLY A 82 9.12 -12.46 6.12
CA GLY A 82 8.23 -13.57 6.38
C GLY A 82 6.88 -13.42 5.68
N THR A 83 6.35 -14.52 5.17
CA THR A 83 5.05 -14.61 4.49
C THR A 83 4.29 -15.84 4.96
N ASN A 84 3.01 -15.95 4.58
CA ASN A 84 2.14 -17.08 4.89
C ASN A 84 2.10 -17.44 6.40
N PRO A 85 1.84 -16.47 7.30
CA PRO A 85 1.80 -16.74 8.73
C PRO A 85 0.67 -17.71 9.08
N ARG A 86 0.99 -18.66 9.95
CA ARG A 86 0.06 -19.67 10.48
C ARG A 86 0.32 -19.85 11.96
N TRP A 87 -0.69 -20.37 12.67
CA TRP A 87 -0.58 -20.64 14.08
C TRP A 87 -0.53 -22.14 14.37
N SER A 88 0.20 -22.51 15.42
CA SER A 88 -0.03 -23.80 16.05
C SER A 88 -1.45 -23.84 16.64
N PRO A 89 -2.07 -25.01 16.75
CA PRO A 89 -3.43 -25.14 17.29
C PRO A 89 -3.61 -24.58 18.70
N ASP A 90 -2.55 -24.61 19.54
CA ASP A 90 -2.52 -24.05 20.88
C ASP A 90 -2.18 -22.54 20.93
N GLY A 91 -1.89 -21.92 19.77
CA GLY A 91 -1.53 -20.50 19.68
C GLY A 91 -0.16 -20.12 20.27
N SER A 92 0.67 -21.09 20.66
CA SER A 92 1.99 -20.81 21.27
C SER A 92 3.09 -20.54 20.24
N ARG A 93 2.92 -20.98 19.00
CA ARG A 93 3.91 -20.86 17.93
C ARG A 93 3.31 -20.20 16.69
N VAL A 94 4.15 -19.41 16.01
CA VAL A 94 3.88 -18.86 14.67
C VAL A 94 4.76 -19.59 13.67
N LEU A 95 4.15 -20.08 12.61
CA LEU A 95 4.83 -20.64 11.45
C LEU A 95 4.76 -19.63 10.33
N TYR A 96 5.86 -19.42 9.61
CA TYR A 96 5.91 -18.53 8.47
C TYR A 96 6.93 -19.02 7.45
N GLU A 97 6.90 -18.47 6.26
CA GLU A 97 7.78 -18.84 5.16
C GLU A 97 8.76 -17.70 4.85
N ILE A 98 9.99 -18.07 4.49
CA ILE A 98 11.04 -17.19 4.00
C ILE A 98 11.62 -17.72 2.70
N GLY A 99 12.20 -16.84 1.88
CA GLY A 99 12.74 -17.19 0.58
C GLY A 99 11.66 -17.53 -0.46
N SER A 100 12.08 -17.90 -1.64
CA SER A 100 11.20 -18.23 -2.78
C SER A 100 11.68 -19.50 -3.49
N ASP A 101 10.80 -20.11 -4.28
CA ASP A 101 11.09 -21.25 -5.12
C ASP A 101 11.80 -22.40 -4.37
N ALA A 102 12.94 -22.85 -4.89
CA ALA A 102 13.73 -23.95 -4.31
C ALA A 102 14.42 -23.60 -2.98
N GLU A 103 14.53 -22.31 -2.65
CA GLU A 103 15.12 -21.84 -1.40
C GLU A 103 14.07 -21.59 -0.29
N ARG A 104 12.78 -21.81 -0.59
CA ARG A 104 11.68 -21.63 0.35
C ARG A 104 11.85 -22.51 1.59
N ARG A 105 11.71 -21.91 2.76
CA ARG A 105 11.82 -22.57 4.06
C ARG A 105 10.65 -22.16 4.95
N SER A 106 10.18 -23.07 5.77
CA SER A 106 9.24 -22.75 6.86
C SER A 106 10.01 -22.54 8.15
N VAL A 107 9.70 -21.48 8.85
CA VAL A 107 10.25 -21.16 10.17
C VAL A 107 9.18 -21.41 11.21
N VAL A 108 9.53 -22.09 12.30
CA VAL A 108 8.68 -22.27 13.48
C VAL A 108 9.23 -21.39 14.60
N LEU A 109 8.47 -20.41 15.01
CA LEU A 109 8.83 -19.45 16.06
C LEU A 109 7.99 -19.72 17.31
N ASP A 110 8.63 -20.10 18.39
CA ASP A 110 8.00 -20.16 19.72
C ASP A 110 7.93 -18.73 20.29
N LEU A 111 6.74 -18.27 20.61
CA LEU A 111 6.54 -16.88 21.10
C LEU A 111 7.13 -16.61 22.47
N LYS A 112 7.46 -17.65 23.25
CA LYS A 112 8.14 -17.56 24.55
C LYS A 112 9.66 -17.54 24.39
N ALA A 113 10.19 -18.05 23.28
CA ALA A 113 11.60 -18.01 22.94
C ALA A 113 11.93 -16.72 22.18
N ALA A 114 13.12 -16.16 22.39
CA ALA A 114 13.56 -14.96 21.69
C ALA A 114 14.11 -15.22 20.28
N ALA A 115 14.15 -16.48 19.84
CA ALA A 115 14.70 -16.91 18.56
C ALA A 115 13.84 -18.00 17.91
N PRO A 116 13.94 -18.20 16.58
CA PRO A 116 13.28 -19.29 15.89
C PRO A 116 13.64 -20.64 16.55
N SER A 117 12.63 -21.46 16.84
CA SER A 117 12.84 -22.78 17.45
C SER A 117 13.24 -23.81 16.42
N ASP A 118 12.87 -23.63 15.14
CA ASP A 118 13.20 -24.56 14.07
C ASP A 118 13.10 -23.87 12.69
N THR A 119 13.88 -24.38 11.72
CA THR A 119 13.82 -23.98 10.30
C THR A 119 13.77 -25.25 9.44
N LEU A 120 12.67 -25.44 8.75
CA LEU A 120 12.37 -26.63 7.97
C LEU A 120 12.68 -26.38 6.48
N PRO A 121 13.33 -27.35 5.79
CA PRO A 121 13.72 -27.19 4.39
C PRO A 121 12.57 -27.44 3.43
N GLY A 122 11.54 -26.58 3.50
CA GLY A 122 10.31 -26.69 2.71
C GLY A 122 9.27 -25.67 3.13
N TYR A 123 8.05 -25.82 2.67
CA TYR A 123 6.99 -24.84 2.84
C TYR A 123 5.68 -25.46 3.35
N ALA A 124 4.65 -24.61 3.56
CA ALA A 124 3.32 -25.02 4.02
C ALA A 124 3.33 -25.84 5.32
N ALA A 125 4.24 -25.50 6.24
CA ALA A 125 4.32 -26.21 7.52
C ALA A 125 3.02 -26.10 8.32
N ALA A 126 2.64 -27.19 8.98
CA ALA A 126 1.50 -27.27 9.88
C ALA A 126 1.86 -28.15 11.08
N ILE A 127 1.27 -27.86 12.24
CA ILE A 127 1.50 -28.60 13.48
C ILE A 127 0.26 -29.42 13.81
N SER A 128 0.45 -30.65 14.26
CA SER A 128 -0.65 -31.51 14.72
C SER A 128 -1.36 -30.92 15.93
N PRO A 129 -2.65 -31.20 16.17
CA PRO A 129 -3.41 -30.65 17.28
C PRO A 129 -2.81 -30.88 18.68
N ASP A 130 -2.12 -32.00 18.85
CA ASP A 130 -1.39 -32.32 20.10
C ASP A 130 0.02 -31.73 20.19
N GLY A 131 0.45 -31.03 19.14
CA GLY A 131 1.79 -30.43 19.05
C GLY A 131 2.94 -31.43 18.89
N ALA A 132 2.65 -32.72 18.71
CA ALA A 132 3.65 -33.78 18.68
C ALA A 132 4.33 -33.99 17.34
N GLU A 133 3.70 -33.51 16.25
CA GLU A 133 4.22 -33.66 14.88
C GLU A 133 4.14 -32.32 14.13
N THR A 134 5.17 -32.02 13.35
CA THR A 134 5.17 -30.92 12.37
C THR A 134 5.28 -31.51 10.98
N GLY A 135 4.27 -31.30 10.15
CA GLY A 135 4.28 -31.66 8.73
C GLY A 135 4.70 -30.47 7.88
N TYR A 136 5.45 -30.71 6.81
CA TYR A 136 5.78 -29.70 5.80
C TYR A 136 5.95 -30.33 4.42
N LEU A 137 5.83 -29.51 3.39
CA LEU A 137 6.08 -29.94 2.01
C LEU A 137 7.54 -29.73 1.67
N SER A 138 8.15 -30.68 0.96
CA SER A 138 9.50 -30.51 0.42
C SER A 138 9.56 -29.27 -0.49
N ALA A 139 10.74 -28.71 -0.72
CA ALA A 139 10.92 -27.51 -1.53
C ALA A 139 10.33 -27.63 -2.96
N THR A 140 10.29 -28.83 -3.51
CA THR A 140 9.66 -29.14 -4.81
C THR A 140 8.16 -29.42 -4.73
N GLY A 141 7.61 -29.58 -3.53
CA GLY A 141 6.21 -29.99 -3.32
C GLY A 141 5.92 -31.45 -3.66
N ALA A 142 6.94 -32.25 -3.99
CA ALA A 142 6.79 -33.66 -4.43
C ALA A 142 6.83 -34.66 -3.29
N ALA A 143 6.96 -34.22 -2.05
CA ALA A 143 6.91 -35.04 -0.86
C ALA A 143 6.35 -34.30 0.35
N VAL A 144 5.73 -35.03 1.26
CA VAL A 144 5.35 -34.56 2.60
C VAL A 144 6.32 -35.13 3.61
N VAL A 145 6.92 -34.27 4.41
CA VAL A 145 7.80 -34.66 5.51
C VAL A 145 7.05 -34.47 6.83
N LEU A 146 6.97 -35.50 7.65
CA LEU A 146 6.35 -35.46 8.97
C LEU A 146 7.46 -35.64 10.01
N ARG A 147 7.68 -34.62 10.82
CA ARG A 147 8.73 -34.56 11.84
C ARG A 147 8.14 -34.59 13.23
N GLY A 148 8.44 -35.66 13.96
CA GLY A 148 8.03 -35.78 15.35
C GLY A 148 8.81 -34.85 16.28
N ALA A 149 8.29 -34.59 17.48
CA ALA A 149 8.89 -33.72 18.50
C ALA A 149 10.34 -34.14 18.89
N GLY A 150 10.69 -35.42 18.75
CA GLY A 150 12.04 -35.95 18.94
C GLY A 150 12.99 -35.78 17.75
N GLY A 151 12.55 -35.09 16.67
CA GLY A 151 13.36 -34.87 15.46
C GLY A 151 13.38 -36.02 14.46
N ALA A 152 12.70 -37.13 14.75
CA ALA A 152 12.55 -38.23 13.78
C ALA A 152 11.65 -37.81 12.62
N GLU A 153 12.09 -38.05 11.39
CA GLU A 153 11.38 -37.68 10.18
C GLU A 153 10.86 -38.91 9.43
N ARG A 154 9.67 -38.79 8.88
CA ARG A 154 9.07 -39.75 7.96
C ARG A 154 8.64 -39.00 6.69
N THR A 155 9.11 -39.47 5.56
CA THR A 155 8.75 -38.90 4.25
C THR A 155 7.64 -39.73 3.59
N ILE A 156 6.66 -39.05 3.04
CA ILE A 156 5.62 -39.64 2.20
C ILE A 156 5.80 -39.04 0.80
N GLU A 157 6.26 -39.89 -0.12
CA GLU A 157 6.41 -39.47 -1.53
C GLU A 157 5.03 -39.23 -2.16
N THR A 158 4.93 -38.16 -2.96
CA THR A 158 3.70 -37.77 -3.65
C THR A 158 3.92 -37.71 -5.17
N PRO A 159 4.21 -38.87 -5.82
CA PRO A 159 4.62 -38.91 -7.22
C PRO A 159 3.53 -38.32 -8.13
N GLY A 160 3.94 -37.41 -9.03
CA GLY A 160 3.02 -36.73 -9.95
C GLY A 160 2.15 -35.66 -9.33
N LEU A 161 2.34 -35.35 -8.05
CA LEU A 161 1.62 -34.28 -7.37
C LEU A 161 2.56 -33.16 -6.96
N VAL A 162 2.04 -31.92 -6.98
CA VAL A 162 2.68 -30.76 -6.36
C VAL A 162 1.82 -30.33 -5.18
N GLY A 163 2.34 -30.48 -3.98
CA GLY A 163 1.66 -30.10 -2.75
C GLY A 163 1.49 -28.57 -2.63
N LEU A 164 0.38 -28.15 -2.07
CA LEU A 164 0.06 -26.74 -1.84
C LEU A 164 -0.17 -26.41 -0.37
N ALA A 165 -0.79 -27.34 0.39
CA ALA A 165 -1.04 -27.17 1.82
C ALA A 165 -1.18 -28.51 2.54
N LEU A 166 -0.92 -28.48 3.86
CA LEU A 166 -1.24 -29.57 4.80
C LEU A 166 -2.29 -29.12 5.79
N VAL A 167 -3.26 -29.99 6.07
CA VAL A 167 -4.34 -29.73 7.03
C VAL A 167 -4.50 -30.91 7.96
N TYR A 168 -4.21 -30.71 9.25
CA TYR A 168 -4.43 -31.77 10.26
C TYR A 168 -5.91 -31.88 10.64
N PRO A 169 -6.44 -33.08 10.84
CA PRO A 169 -7.74 -33.28 11.48
C PRO A 169 -7.74 -32.68 12.89
N ARG A 170 -8.89 -32.18 13.34
CA ARG A 170 -9.02 -31.53 14.64
C ARG A 170 -8.77 -32.49 15.82
N GLU A 171 -9.18 -33.74 15.67
CA GLU A 171 -8.99 -34.81 16.66
C GLU A 171 -7.61 -35.49 16.57
N GLY A 172 -6.72 -35.01 15.72
CA GLY A 172 -5.41 -35.62 15.47
C GLY A 172 -5.44 -36.68 14.37
N GLY A 173 -4.28 -37.30 14.12
CA GLY A 173 -4.08 -38.28 13.05
C GLY A 173 -3.24 -37.71 11.90
N ALA A 174 -3.13 -38.46 10.81
CA ALA A 174 -2.37 -38.05 9.64
C ALA A 174 -2.98 -36.79 8.99
N PRO A 175 -2.16 -35.85 8.47
CA PRO A 175 -2.67 -34.69 7.78
C PRO A 175 -3.29 -35.05 6.43
N TYR A 176 -4.19 -34.19 5.96
CA TYR A 176 -4.64 -34.17 4.58
C TYR A 176 -3.67 -33.33 3.75
N LEU A 177 -3.44 -33.78 2.51
CA LEU A 177 -2.66 -33.03 1.52
C LEU A 177 -3.60 -32.35 0.52
N VAL A 178 -3.43 -31.04 0.33
CA VAL A 178 -3.99 -30.31 -0.79
C VAL A 178 -2.91 -30.22 -1.86
N ALA A 179 -3.16 -30.77 -3.04
CA ALA A 179 -2.17 -30.88 -4.11
C ALA A 179 -2.82 -30.80 -5.50
N THR A 180 -2.00 -30.51 -6.51
CA THR A 180 -2.41 -30.57 -7.91
C THR A 180 -1.52 -31.54 -8.68
N ALA A 181 -2.11 -32.29 -9.61
CA ALA A 181 -1.40 -33.12 -10.59
C ALA A 181 -0.97 -32.30 -11.83
N ASP A 182 -1.57 -31.16 -12.04
CA ASP A 182 -1.26 -30.23 -13.14
C ASP A 182 -0.92 -28.85 -12.57
N PRO A 183 0.37 -28.45 -12.58
CA PRO A 183 0.79 -27.14 -12.10
C PRO A 183 0.14 -25.96 -12.84
N ALA A 184 -0.34 -26.16 -14.07
CA ALA A 184 -1.09 -25.16 -14.83
C ALA A 184 -2.56 -25.07 -14.38
N SER A 185 -3.08 -26.08 -13.69
CA SER A 185 -4.42 -26.08 -13.10
C SER A 185 -4.42 -25.24 -11.81
N GLN A 186 -5.32 -24.29 -11.71
CA GLN A 186 -5.51 -23.47 -10.49
C GLN A 186 -6.38 -24.17 -9.43
N LEU A 187 -6.91 -25.36 -9.71
CA LEU A 187 -7.84 -26.08 -8.83
C LEU A 187 -7.21 -27.37 -8.30
N PRO A 188 -6.80 -27.40 -7.02
CA PRO A 188 -6.21 -28.58 -6.40
C PRO A 188 -7.26 -29.62 -6.01
N GLU A 189 -6.77 -30.82 -5.66
CA GLU A 189 -7.53 -31.90 -5.08
C GLU A 189 -7.10 -32.19 -3.64
N LEU A 190 -7.93 -32.94 -2.93
CA LEU A 190 -7.70 -33.33 -1.55
C LEU A 190 -7.31 -34.82 -1.44
N TYR A 191 -6.22 -35.10 -0.73
CA TYR A 191 -5.66 -36.42 -0.52
C TYR A 191 -5.57 -36.79 0.96
N ASP A 192 -5.93 -38.01 1.30
CA ASP A 192 -5.71 -38.62 2.62
C ASP A 192 -4.32 -39.27 2.63
N LEU A 193 -3.51 -39.00 3.65
CA LEU A 193 -2.17 -39.55 3.86
C LEU A 193 -2.14 -40.67 4.92
N GLY A 194 -3.27 -41.03 5.53
CA GLY A 194 -3.34 -41.99 6.64
C GLY A 194 -2.79 -43.39 6.33
N ALA A 195 -2.77 -43.80 5.08
CA ALA A 195 -2.19 -45.06 4.64
C ALA A 195 -0.71 -45.01 4.24
N GLY A 196 -0.03 -43.88 4.48
CA GLY A 196 1.38 -43.66 4.10
C GLY A 196 1.61 -43.38 2.61
N ALA A 197 0.54 -43.20 1.84
CA ALA A 197 0.57 -42.79 0.44
C ALA A 197 -0.67 -41.94 0.15
N PRO A 198 -0.58 -40.91 -0.77
CA PRO A 198 -1.72 -40.07 -1.08
C PRO A 198 -2.85 -40.82 -1.73
N ARG A 199 -4.06 -40.72 -1.15
CA ARG A 199 -5.30 -41.30 -1.70
C ARG A 199 -6.31 -40.18 -1.93
N PRO A 200 -6.87 -39.98 -3.16
CA PRO A 200 -7.86 -38.97 -3.41
C PRO A 200 -9.06 -39.14 -2.46
N LEU A 201 -9.41 -38.09 -1.72
CA LEU A 201 -10.46 -38.15 -0.71
C LEU A 201 -11.84 -37.85 -1.30
N ALA A 202 -11.93 -36.96 -2.26
CA ALA A 202 -13.18 -36.49 -2.84
C ALA A 202 -13.51 -37.09 -4.21
N GLY A 203 -12.97 -38.28 -4.53
CA GLY A 203 -13.21 -38.93 -5.81
C GLY A 203 -12.70 -38.15 -7.02
N GLY A 204 -11.68 -37.34 -6.84
CA GLY A 204 -11.12 -36.42 -7.86
C GLY A 204 -11.86 -35.10 -7.99
N ALA A 205 -12.71 -34.72 -7.02
CA ALA A 205 -13.38 -33.43 -7.03
C ALA A 205 -12.36 -32.29 -6.72
N ARG A 206 -12.37 -31.28 -7.55
CA ARG A 206 -11.50 -30.12 -7.42
C ARG A 206 -11.96 -29.18 -6.30
N LEU A 207 -11.01 -28.65 -5.55
CA LEU A 207 -11.27 -27.76 -4.43
C LEU A 207 -11.37 -26.29 -4.88
N GLY A 208 -12.38 -25.61 -4.34
CA GLY A 208 -12.51 -24.14 -4.45
C GLY A 208 -11.92 -23.36 -3.25
N GLY A 209 -11.18 -24.05 -2.36
CA GLY A 209 -10.54 -23.47 -1.17
C GLY A 209 -9.98 -24.53 -0.25
N LEU A 210 -9.35 -24.11 0.86
CA LEU A 210 -8.75 -25.02 1.82
C LEU A 210 -9.81 -25.80 2.61
N PRO A 211 -9.54 -27.07 2.96
CA PRO A 211 -10.38 -27.84 3.86
C PRO A 211 -10.38 -27.27 5.28
N LEU A 212 -11.52 -27.35 5.95
CA LEU A 212 -11.75 -26.86 7.29
C LEU A 212 -12.10 -28.03 8.22
N PRO A 213 -11.20 -28.43 9.12
CA PRO A 213 -11.49 -29.43 10.12
C PRO A 213 -12.58 -28.95 11.08
N ALA A 214 -13.61 -29.78 11.30
CA ALA A 214 -14.73 -29.49 12.18
C ALA A 214 -14.80 -30.51 13.35
N ALA A 215 -15.59 -30.21 14.36
CA ALA A 215 -15.75 -31.04 15.55
C ALA A 215 -16.31 -32.45 15.21
N GLY A 216 -15.97 -33.46 16.03
CA GLY A 216 -16.42 -34.82 15.87
C GLY A 216 -15.83 -35.51 14.64
N GLY A 217 -14.63 -35.10 14.19
CA GLY A 217 -13.92 -35.71 13.06
C GLY A 217 -14.51 -35.39 11.69
N TYR A 218 -15.38 -34.39 11.60
CA TYR A 218 -15.90 -33.92 10.32
C TYR A 218 -14.86 -33.08 9.58
N LEU A 219 -14.93 -33.10 8.24
CA LEU A 219 -14.14 -32.26 7.36
C LEU A 219 -15.07 -31.53 6.40
N VAL A 220 -14.95 -30.19 6.36
CA VAL A 220 -15.71 -29.31 5.45
C VAL A 220 -14.78 -28.80 4.36
N PHE A 221 -15.16 -28.90 3.10
CA PHE A 221 -14.37 -28.37 2.00
C PHE A 221 -15.24 -27.93 0.82
N PRO A 222 -14.91 -26.79 0.19
CA PRO A 222 -15.62 -26.35 -1.00
C PRO A 222 -15.13 -27.11 -2.23
N THR A 223 -16.07 -27.55 -3.08
CA THR A 223 -15.79 -28.20 -4.37
C THR A 223 -16.58 -27.52 -5.48
N GLU A 224 -16.31 -27.88 -6.73
CA GLU A 224 -17.10 -27.40 -7.89
C GLU A 224 -18.60 -27.76 -7.76
N SER A 225 -18.93 -28.85 -7.07
CA SER A 225 -20.30 -29.31 -6.85
C SER A 225 -21.00 -28.66 -5.65
N GLY A 226 -20.27 -27.95 -4.80
CA GLY A 226 -20.81 -27.30 -3.60
C GLY A 226 -19.93 -27.43 -2.36
N VAL A 227 -20.53 -27.19 -1.19
CA VAL A 227 -19.87 -27.36 0.11
C VAL A 227 -20.03 -28.83 0.54
N SER A 228 -18.93 -29.55 0.56
CA SER A 228 -18.85 -30.94 0.98
C SER A 228 -18.58 -31.05 2.47
N VAL A 229 -19.40 -31.81 3.17
CA VAL A 229 -19.24 -32.14 4.60
C VAL A 229 -19.04 -33.67 4.71
N ARG A 230 -17.82 -34.08 5.03
CA ARG A 230 -17.43 -35.47 5.18
C ARG A 230 -17.45 -35.85 6.65
N ALA A 231 -18.22 -36.91 6.96
CA ALA A 231 -18.26 -37.48 8.28
C ALA A 231 -17.05 -38.40 8.57
N PRO A 232 -16.70 -38.65 9.84
CA PRO A 232 -15.61 -39.55 10.23
C PRO A 232 -15.72 -40.96 9.59
N GLY A 233 -16.94 -41.46 9.38
CA GLY A 233 -17.21 -42.74 8.71
C GLY A 233 -17.04 -42.72 7.19
N GLY A 234 -16.59 -41.64 6.61
CA GLY A 234 -16.31 -41.50 5.18
C GLY A 234 -17.48 -41.05 4.30
N THR A 235 -18.71 -41.02 4.84
CA THR A 235 -19.87 -40.47 4.11
C THR A 235 -19.73 -38.98 3.88
N THR A 236 -19.93 -38.56 2.63
CA THR A 236 -19.86 -37.13 2.26
C THR A 236 -21.25 -36.66 1.87
N ARG A 237 -21.66 -35.51 2.45
CA ARG A 237 -22.85 -34.78 2.06
C ARG A 237 -22.44 -33.49 1.36
N VAL A 238 -23.10 -33.18 0.26
CA VAL A 238 -22.82 -31.96 -0.51
C VAL A 238 -24.01 -31.02 -0.40
N TYR A 239 -23.75 -29.78 0.04
CA TYR A 239 -24.76 -28.72 0.04
C TYR A 239 -24.50 -27.76 -1.15
N PRO A 240 -25.55 -27.40 -1.92
CA PRO A 240 -25.39 -26.42 -3.00
C PRO A 240 -24.92 -25.06 -2.45
N GLY A 241 -23.65 -24.70 -2.69
CA GLY A 241 -23.09 -23.48 -2.16
C GLY A 241 -21.57 -23.38 -2.29
N MET A 242 -21.00 -22.36 -1.68
CA MET A 242 -19.56 -22.03 -1.74
C MET A 242 -19.09 -21.31 -0.49
N SER A 243 -17.78 -21.08 -0.38
CA SER A 243 -17.13 -20.29 0.67
C SER A 243 -17.58 -20.69 2.09
N PRO A 244 -17.33 -21.93 2.53
CA PRO A 244 -17.67 -22.35 3.88
C PRO A 244 -16.78 -21.66 4.93
N ALA A 245 -17.36 -21.40 6.10
CA ALA A 245 -16.66 -21.01 7.32
C ALA A 245 -17.17 -21.85 8.49
N VAL A 246 -16.23 -22.34 9.33
CA VAL A 246 -16.54 -23.19 10.49
C VAL A 246 -16.23 -22.41 11.76
N SER A 247 -17.11 -22.50 12.78
CA SER A 247 -16.91 -21.87 14.08
C SER A 247 -15.66 -22.40 14.80
N ALA A 248 -15.10 -21.63 15.73
CA ALA A 248 -13.89 -22.02 16.45
C ALA A 248 -14.07 -23.34 17.25
N ASP A 249 -15.26 -23.60 17.75
CA ASP A 249 -15.59 -24.90 18.39
C ASP A 249 -15.75 -26.04 17.38
N GLY A 250 -15.81 -25.75 16.09
CA GLY A 250 -16.02 -26.70 15.01
C GLY A 250 -17.46 -27.22 14.87
N GLY A 251 -18.41 -26.67 15.64
CA GLY A 251 -19.79 -27.18 15.73
C GLY A 251 -20.77 -26.55 14.76
N SER A 252 -20.42 -25.41 14.17
CA SER A 252 -21.30 -24.66 13.28
C SER A 252 -20.63 -24.35 11.94
N LEU A 253 -21.44 -24.33 10.88
CA LEU A 253 -21.04 -24.06 9.50
C LEU A 253 -21.86 -22.88 8.96
N ALA A 254 -21.21 -21.87 8.42
CA ALA A 254 -21.81 -20.86 7.57
C ALA A 254 -21.27 -20.99 6.14
N PHE A 255 -22.07 -20.73 5.14
CA PHE A 255 -21.64 -20.75 3.74
C PHE A 255 -22.60 -19.95 2.86
N LEU A 256 -22.20 -19.67 1.64
CA LEU A 256 -23.03 -18.99 0.65
C LEU A 256 -23.77 -20.01 -0.21
N GLY A 257 -25.10 -19.84 -0.33
CA GLY A 257 -25.95 -20.63 -1.23
C GLY A 257 -26.48 -19.81 -2.39
N ARG A 258 -27.04 -20.51 -3.37
CA ARG A 258 -27.84 -19.92 -4.44
C ARG A 258 -29.33 -20.23 -4.22
N THR A 259 -30.19 -19.27 -4.49
CA THR A 259 -31.65 -19.42 -4.46
C THR A 259 -32.23 -18.93 -5.80
N GLU A 260 -33.51 -19.18 -6.04
CA GLU A 260 -34.19 -18.67 -7.23
C GLU A 260 -34.13 -17.15 -7.35
N SER A 261 -34.08 -16.44 -6.21
CA SER A 261 -34.02 -14.97 -6.14
C SER A 261 -32.59 -14.40 -6.09
N GLY A 262 -31.54 -15.25 -6.16
CA GLY A 262 -30.14 -14.79 -6.11
C GLY A 262 -29.29 -15.53 -5.09
N TRP A 263 -28.66 -14.81 -4.18
CA TRP A 263 -27.70 -15.32 -3.18
C TRP A 263 -28.37 -15.53 -1.82
N ALA A 264 -27.76 -16.40 -1.00
CA ALA A 264 -28.17 -16.60 0.37
C ALA A 264 -26.96 -16.80 1.30
N VAL A 265 -27.05 -16.32 2.54
CA VAL A 265 -26.22 -16.79 3.65
C VAL A 265 -26.92 -17.97 4.29
N MET A 266 -26.21 -19.10 4.36
CA MET A 266 -26.68 -20.37 4.91
C MET A 266 -25.97 -20.67 6.21
N HIS A 267 -26.66 -21.32 7.14
CA HIS A 267 -26.11 -21.84 8.39
C HIS A 267 -26.58 -23.27 8.65
N ALA A 268 -25.71 -24.09 9.18
CA ALA A 268 -26.02 -25.43 9.69
C ALA A 268 -25.22 -25.74 10.95
N ARG A 269 -25.75 -26.57 11.84
CA ARG A 269 -24.91 -27.36 12.72
C ARG A 269 -24.20 -28.41 11.86
N ILE A 270 -22.96 -28.77 12.19
CA ILE A 270 -22.23 -29.78 11.44
C ILE A 270 -23.03 -31.11 11.41
N GLY A 271 -23.21 -31.64 10.20
CA GLY A 271 -24.02 -32.84 9.94
C GLY A 271 -25.52 -32.62 9.87
N ALA A 272 -26.05 -31.44 10.16
CA ALA A 272 -27.48 -31.10 10.09
C ALA A 272 -27.84 -30.38 8.78
N GLU A 273 -29.18 -30.29 8.51
CA GLU A 273 -29.63 -29.53 7.34
C GLU A 273 -29.42 -28.04 7.50
N PRO A 274 -28.95 -27.34 6.44
CA PRO A 274 -28.76 -25.91 6.45
C PRO A 274 -30.07 -25.15 6.39
N LYS A 275 -30.13 -24.03 7.11
CA LYS A 275 -31.20 -23.02 7.00
C LYS A 275 -30.68 -21.74 6.35
N VAL A 276 -31.57 -21.03 5.67
CA VAL A 276 -31.31 -19.70 5.12
C VAL A 276 -31.39 -18.69 6.25
N LEU A 277 -30.33 -17.88 6.41
CA LEU A 277 -30.32 -16.71 7.30
C LEU A 277 -30.67 -15.43 6.55
N VAL A 278 -30.09 -15.25 5.35
CA VAL A 278 -30.28 -14.03 4.54
C VAL A 278 -30.53 -14.42 3.10
N ARG A 279 -31.40 -13.67 2.40
CA ARG A 279 -31.58 -13.72 0.94
C ARG A 279 -31.19 -12.39 0.33
N SER A 280 -30.51 -12.39 -0.81
CA SER A 280 -30.08 -11.18 -1.50
C SER A 280 -30.09 -11.35 -3.02
N ALA A 281 -30.62 -10.37 -3.73
CA ALA A 281 -30.46 -10.29 -5.18
C ALA A 281 -29.05 -9.87 -5.59
N ARG A 282 -28.27 -9.28 -4.67
CA ARG A 282 -26.90 -8.83 -4.89
C ARG A 282 -25.89 -9.90 -4.47
N PRO A 283 -24.68 -9.89 -5.04
CA PRO A 283 -23.62 -10.80 -4.65
C PRO A 283 -23.33 -10.74 -3.14
N LEU A 284 -23.08 -11.90 -2.57
CA LEU A 284 -22.58 -12.10 -1.21
C LEU A 284 -21.27 -12.87 -1.30
N VAL A 285 -20.28 -12.51 -0.47
CA VAL A 285 -18.99 -13.20 -0.42
C VAL A 285 -18.45 -13.26 1.01
N ALA A 286 -17.41 -14.07 1.21
CA ALA A 286 -16.59 -14.15 2.43
C ALA A 286 -17.39 -14.21 3.74
N PRO A 287 -18.26 -15.21 3.96
CA PRO A 287 -18.91 -15.39 5.23
C PRO A 287 -17.89 -15.79 6.30
N ALA A 288 -18.00 -15.21 7.49
CA ALA A 288 -17.28 -15.59 8.69
C ALA A 288 -18.29 -15.88 9.80
N ILE A 289 -18.01 -16.84 10.65
CA ILE A 289 -18.88 -17.22 11.75
C ILE A 289 -18.18 -16.97 13.08
N SER A 290 -18.91 -16.47 14.08
CA SER A 290 -18.37 -16.21 15.40
C SER A 290 -17.86 -17.48 16.08
N PRO A 291 -16.90 -17.38 17.03
CA PRO A 291 -16.34 -18.54 17.72
C PRO A 291 -17.38 -19.44 18.38
N ASP A 292 -18.47 -18.86 18.91
CA ASP A 292 -19.61 -19.57 19.52
C ASP A 292 -20.67 -20.02 18.51
N GLY A 293 -20.47 -19.73 17.22
CA GLY A 293 -21.40 -20.04 16.14
C GLY A 293 -22.71 -19.27 16.14
N ALA A 294 -22.83 -18.17 16.93
CA ALA A 294 -24.10 -17.45 17.10
C ALA A 294 -24.34 -16.30 16.12
N LEU A 295 -23.28 -15.80 15.50
CA LEU A 295 -23.29 -14.65 14.58
C LEU A 295 -22.55 -14.97 13.29
N VAL A 296 -23.08 -14.52 12.17
CA VAL A 296 -22.40 -14.60 10.86
C VAL A 296 -22.16 -13.17 10.35
N VAL A 297 -20.93 -12.87 9.97
CA VAL A 297 -20.57 -11.66 9.23
C VAL A 297 -20.25 -12.03 7.79
N TYR A 298 -20.66 -11.23 6.85
CA TYR A 298 -20.43 -11.48 5.43
C TYR A 298 -20.30 -10.16 4.66
N GLN A 299 -19.76 -10.23 3.45
CA GLN A 299 -19.64 -9.08 2.54
C GLN A 299 -20.83 -9.04 1.59
N SER A 300 -21.35 -7.83 1.35
CA SER A 300 -22.30 -7.52 0.29
C SER A 300 -21.91 -6.23 -0.39
N MET A 301 -22.26 -6.08 -1.67
CA MET A 301 -21.98 -4.88 -2.46
C MET A 301 -23.28 -4.11 -2.68
N PRO A 302 -23.67 -3.20 -1.76
CA PRO A 302 -24.91 -2.44 -1.88
C PRO A 302 -24.86 -1.39 -3.00
N ARG A 303 -23.68 -0.91 -3.32
CA ARG A 303 -23.41 0.03 -4.44
C ARG A 303 -22.22 -0.48 -5.24
N GLU A 304 -21.09 0.20 -5.19
CA GLU A 304 -19.87 -0.06 -5.96
C GLU A 304 -18.73 -0.58 -5.10
N ASP A 305 -18.94 -0.65 -3.78
CA ASP A 305 -18.01 -1.07 -2.75
C ASP A 305 -18.54 -2.25 -1.92
N TRP A 306 -17.62 -3.05 -1.43
CA TRP A 306 -17.91 -4.16 -0.53
C TRP A 306 -18.06 -3.66 0.90
N GLU A 307 -19.17 -4.04 1.52
CA GLU A 307 -19.51 -3.67 2.89
C GLU A 307 -19.76 -4.91 3.76
N LEU A 308 -19.49 -4.78 5.05
CA LEU A 308 -19.75 -5.84 6.02
C LEU A 308 -21.15 -5.76 6.60
N TYR A 309 -21.76 -6.92 6.72
CA TYR A 309 -23.07 -7.12 7.35
C TYR A 309 -22.99 -8.23 8.39
N ALA A 310 -23.73 -8.08 9.48
CA ALA A 310 -23.86 -9.08 10.53
C ALA A 310 -25.31 -9.58 10.63
N VAL A 311 -25.48 -10.89 10.84
CA VAL A 311 -26.80 -11.53 11.04
C VAL A 311 -26.70 -12.57 12.14
N GLY A 312 -27.66 -12.56 13.07
CA GLY A 312 -27.83 -13.59 14.08
C GLY A 312 -28.47 -14.86 13.53
N LEU A 313 -28.38 -15.97 14.27
CA LEU A 313 -29.00 -17.24 13.90
C LEU A 313 -30.52 -17.24 13.96
N ASP A 314 -31.13 -16.26 14.60
CA ASP A 314 -32.58 -16.04 14.62
C ASP A 314 -33.14 -15.58 13.28
N GLY A 315 -32.27 -15.15 12.34
CA GLY A 315 -32.63 -14.64 11.02
C GLY A 315 -33.26 -13.26 11.08
N ALA A 316 -32.94 -12.48 12.13
CA ALA A 316 -33.31 -11.07 12.20
C ALA A 316 -32.73 -10.28 11.03
N GLU A 317 -33.24 -9.07 10.79
CA GLU A 317 -32.78 -8.18 9.72
C GLU A 317 -31.26 -7.99 9.82
N PRO A 318 -30.51 -8.22 8.75
CA PRO A 318 -29.06 -8.05 8.73
C PRO A 318 -28.66 -6.61 9.03
N ARG A 319 -27.69 -6.42 9.90
CA ARG A 319 -27.18 -5.12 10.22
C ARG A 319 -25.90 -4.82 9.43
N ARG A 320 -25.88 -3.69 8.75
CA ARG A 320 -24.70 -3.15 8.11
C ARG A 320 -23.72 -2.63 9.16
N LEU A 321 -22.44 -3.04 9.07
CA LEU A 321 -21.37 -2.68 10.00
C LEU A 321 -20.50 -1.55 9.47
N THR A 322 -20.30 -1.46 8.15
CA THR A 322 -19.40 -0.51 7.49
C THR A 322 -20.14 0.38 6.51
N HIS A 323 -19.64 1.59 6.29
CA HIS A 323 -20.31 2.62 5.50
C HIS A 323 -19.33 3.49 4.70
N GLU A 324 -18.07 3.13 4.67
CA GLU A 324 -17.02 3.86 3.96
C GLU A 324 -17.12 3.64 2.45
N ILE A 325 -16.46 4.52 1.68
CA ILE A 325 -16.45 4.44 0.21
C ILE A 325 -15.40 3.42 -0.30
N GLN A 326 -14.64 2.80 0.59
CA GLN A 326 -13.63 1.79 0.26
C GLN A 326 -14.16 0.39 0.55
N HIS A 327 -13.62 -0.61 -0.18
CA HIS A 327 -13.96 -1.99 0.08
C HIS A 327 -13.59 -2.42 1.50
N ASP A 328 -14.55 -2.91 2.26
CA ASP A 328 -14.35 -3.61 3.53
C ASP A 328 -14.50 -5.11 3.31
N ILE A 329 -13.39 -5.84 3.46
CA ILE A 329 -13.27 -7.22 2.99
C ILE A 329 -12.63 -8.15 4.03
N LEU A 330 -12.71 -9.46 3.77
CA LEU A 330 -12.03 -10.54 4.48
C LEU A 330 -12.33 -10.56 6.00
N PRO A 331 -13.60 -10.56 6.43
CA PRO A 331 -13.93 -10.56 7.84
C PRO A 331 -13.43 -11.84 8.53
N GLN A 332 -12.83 -11.68 9.72
CA GLN A 332 -12.40 -12.76 10.59
C GLN A 332 -12.81 -12.42 12.03
N PHE A 333 -13.39 -13.37 12.74
CA PHE A 333 -13.73 -13.14 14.14
C PHE A 333 -12.51 -13.19 15.06
N LEU A 334 -12.54 -12.34 16.06
CA LEU A 334 -11.61 -12.26 17.17
C LEU A 334 -12.36 -12.50 18.50
N SER A 335 -11.62 -12.54 19.60
CA SER A 335 -12.22 -12.60 20.94
C SER A 335 -13.10 -11.38 21.23
N GLY A 336 -14.07 -11.54 22.12
CA GLY A 336 -14.91 -10.44 22.61
C GLY A 336 -15.87 -9.84 21.57
N GLY A 337 -16.29 -10.60 20.55
CA GLY A 337 -17.25 -10.12 19.54
C GLY A 337 -16.67 -9.11 18.55
N ARG A 338 -15.35 -9.01 18.47
CA ARG A 338 -14.66 -8.16 17.48
C ARG A 338 -14.49 -8.90 16.16
N VAL A 339 -14.50 -8.14 15.08
CA VAL A 339 -14.26 -8.63 13.72
C VAL A 339 -13.06 -7.88 13.16
N LEU A 340 -12.02 -8.62 12.81
CA LEU A 340 -10.96 -8.11 11.95
C LEU A 340 -11.52 -8.02 10.54
N ALA A 341 -11.37 -6.89 9.91
CA ALA A 341 -11.60 -6.73 8.48
C ALA A 341 -10.53 -5.83 7.87
N VAL A 342 -10.44 -5.89 6.56
CA VAL A 342 -9.41 -5.22 5.80
C VAL A 342 -10.07 -4.20 4.89
N MET A 343 -9.69 -2.95 5.03
CA MET A 343 -10.13 -1.87 4.16
C MET A 343 -9.18 -1.72 2.98
N GLY A 344 -9.73 -1.57 1.78
CA GLY A 344 -8.99 -1.29 0.56
C GLY A 344 -8.84 -2.48 -0.38
N GLU A 345 -8.12 -2.28 -1.46
CA GLU A 345 -7.88 -3.27 -2.51
C GLU A 345 -6.58 -4.06 -2.27
N GLY A 346 -6.35 -5.09 -3.09
CA GLY A 346 -5.32 -6.10 -2.92
C GLY A 346 -3.89 -5.65 -2.64
N ARG A 347 -3.52 -4.39 -2.95
CA ARG A 347 -2.19 -3.83 -2.70
C ARG A 347 -2.20 -2.60 -1.79
N HIS A 348 -3.36 -2.25 -1.21
CA HIS A 348 -3.59 -1.03 -0.45
C HIS A 348 -4.34 -1.29 0.84
N ARG A 349 -4.12 -2.44 1.42
CA ARG A 349 -4.92 -2.95 2.53
C ARG A 349 -4.44 -2.41 3.86
N ARG A 350 -5.40 -2.19 4.74
CA ARG A 350 -5.19 -1.90 6.15
C ARG A 350 -6.20 -2.63 6.98
N SER A 351 -5.74 -3.19 8.09
CA SER A 351 -6.61 -3.90 9.02
C SER A 351 -7.26 -2.99 10.04
N TYR A 352 -8.52 -3.28 10.29
CA TYR A 352 -9.34 -2.64 11.30
C TYR A 352 -10.07 -3.69 12.15
N LEU A 353 -10.36 -3.30 13.36
CA LEU A 353 -11.24 -4.02 14.28
C LEU A 353 -12.61 -3.34 14.25
N TYR A 354 -13.64 -4.13 14.00
CA TYR A 354 -15.02 -3.70 14.13
C TYR A 354 -15.66 -4.40 15.30
N ASP A 355 -16.34 -3.65 16.14
CA ASP A 355 -17.22 -4.23 17.15
C ASP A 355 -18.48 -4.76 16.45
N ALA A 356 -18.71 -6.07 16.51
CA ALA A 356 -19.81 -6.70 15.80
C ALA A 356 -21.18 -6.30 16.35
N ALA A 357 -21.29 -5.72 17.55
CA ALA A 357 -22.53 -5.23 18.13
C ALA A 357 -22.82 -3.76 17.80
N THR A 358 -21.83 -2.92 17.61
CA THR A 358 -22.01 -1.47 17.43
C THR A 358 -21.58 -0.96 16.05
N GLY A 359 -20.69 -1.69 15.35
CA GLY A 359 -20.00 -1.24 14.14
C GLY A 359 -18.86 -0.27 14.42
N ALA A 360 -18.53 -0.01 15.70
CA ALA A 360 -17.42 0.87 16.05
C ALA A 360 -16.09 0.32 15.49
N ARG A 361 -15.33 1.19 14.82
CA ARG A 361 -14.08 0.85 14.15
C ARG A 361 -12.87 1.32 14.93
N THR A 362 -11.86 0.46 15.03
CA THR A 362 -10.53 0.76 15.61
C THR A 362 -9.45 0.27 14.67
N ARG A 363 -8.43 1.09 14.38
CA ARG A 363 -7.27 0.65 13.61
C ARG A 363 -6.51 -0.43 14.39
N LEU A 364 -6.19 -1.55 13.71
CA LEU A 364 -5.45 -2.65 14.35
C LEU A 364 -3.95 -2.39 14.36
N PHE A 365 -3.39 -2.02 13.22
CA PHE A 365 -1.96 -1.96 12.96
C PHE A 365 -1.55 -0.64 12.29
N HIS A 366 -0.36 -0.13 12.60
CA HIS A 366 0.15 1.11 12.02
C HIS A 366 1.68 1.11 11.99
N ASN A 367 2.25 0.35 11.10
CA ASN A 367 3.72 0.28 10.94
C ASN A 367 4.26 1.48 10.16
N ASN A 368 4.06 2.70 10.64
CA ASN A 368 4.30 3.91 9.87
C ASN A 368 4.81 5.09 10.68
N THR A 369 5.30 6.10 9.94
CA THR A 369 5.42 7.47 10.42
C THR A 369 4.11 8.23 10.23
N VAL A 370 4.10 9.54 10.56
CA VAL A 370 2.94 10.41 10.28
C VAL A 370 2.62 10.50 8.78
N ARG A 371 3.63 10.32 7.92
CA ARG A 371 3.50 10.47 6.47
C ARG A 371 3.69 9.21 5.68
N THR A 372 4.53 8.30 6.14
CA THR A 372 4.78 7.04 5.45
C THR A 372 3.69 6.04 5.78
N ILE A 373 3.14 5.39 4.79
CA ILE A 373 2.10 4.39 4.95
C ILE A 373 2.54 3.09 4.29
N ALA A 374 2.55 2.03 5.10
CA ALA A 374 2.90 0.70 4.65
C ALA A 374 1.64 -0.14 4.42
N PRO A 375 1.46 -0.74 3.24
CA PRO A 375 0.39 -1.70 3.00
C PRO A 375 0.58 -2.98 3.81
N GLU A 376 -0.53 -3.60 4.15
CA GLU A 376 -0.60 -4.91 4.78
C GLU A 376 -1.05 -5.96 3.74
N TYR A 377 -0.57 -7.20 3.86
CA TYR A 377 -0.79 -8.25 2.85
C TYR A 377 -1.52 -9.46 3.39
N GLU A 378 -1.18 -9.92 4.60
CA GLU A 378 -1.69 -11.15 5.17
C GLU A 378 -1.97 -10.98 6.66
N TRP A 379 -3.00 -11.68 7.13
CA TRP A 379 -3.46 -11.64 8.52
C TRP A 379 -3.79 -13.04 8.97
N ALA A 380 -3.17 -13.49 10.06
CA ALA A 380 -3.48 -14.77 10.69
C ALA A 380 -3.92 -14.52 12.13
N VAL A 381 -5.19 -14.77 12.42
CA VAL A 381 -5.77 -14.65 13.76
C VAL A 381 -5.33 -15.84 14.60
N ARG A 382 -4.85 -15.58 15.83
CA ARG A 382 -4.50 -16.64 16.80
C ARG A 382 -5.78 -17.42 17.17
N PRO A 383 -5.70 -18.73 17.45
CA PRO A 383 -6.88 -19.57 17.72
C PRO A 383 -7.78 -19.06 18.84
N ASP A 384 -7.25 -18.36 19.85
CA ASP A 384 -8.02 -17.74 20.93
C ASP A 384 -8.65 -16.38 20.55
N GLY A 385 -8.27 -15.83 19.41
CA GLY A 385 -8.74 -14.52 18.94
C GLY A 385 -8.09 -13.31 19.61
N ASP A 386 -7.04 -13.49 20.42
CA ASP A 386 -6.42 -12.43 21.23
C ASP A 386 -5.15 -11.84 20.61
N ALA A 387 -4.73 -12.34 19.45
CA ALA A 387 -3.60 -11.77 18.71
C ALA A 387 -3.75 -11.98 17.21
N VAL A 388 -3.05 -11.16 16.42
CA VAL A 388 -2.98 -11.26 14.96
C VAL A 388 -1.53 -11.19 14.51
N ALA A 389 -1.11 -12.16 13.71
CA ALA A 389 0.13 -12.08 12.95
C ALA A 389 -0.14 -11.37 11.63
N ILE A 390 0.65 -10.34 11.30
CA ILE A 390 0.42 -9.44 10.18
C ILE A 390 1.68 -9.40 9.33
N VAL A 391 1.54 -9.59 8.03
CA VAL A 391 2.60 -9.35 7.04
C VAL A 391 2.40 -7.96 6.45
N SER A 392 3.40 -7.11 6.57
CA SER A 392 3.35 -5.72 6.12
C SER A 392 4.68 -5.27 5.53
N GLU A 393 4.62 -4.22 4.71
CA GLU A 393 5.82 -3.53 4.26
C GLU A 393 6.63 -2.99 5.44
N ARG A 394 7.93 -2.89 5.23
CA ARG A 394 8.84 -2.24 6.18
C ARG A 394 9.14 -0.83 5.70
N ASP A 395 8.98 0.15 6.59
CA ASP A 395 9.36 1.55 6.34
C ASP A 395 8.75 2.17 5.07
N GLY A 396 7.60 1.65 4.60
CA GLY A 396 6.96 2.07 3.36
C GLY A 396 7.70 1.67 2.09
N ASP A 397 8.62 0.71 2.16
CA ASP A 397 9.31 0.18 0.98
C ASP A 397 8.48 -0.93 0.31
N THR A 398 7.67 -0.53 -0.67
CA THR A 398 6.84 -1.44 -1.45
C THR A 398 7.56 -2.05 -2.67
N VAL A 399 8.82 -1.71 -2.88
CA VAL A 399 9.66 -2.20 -3.99
C VAL A 399 10.43 -3.46 -3.62
N SER A 400 10.91 -3.51 -2.37
CA SER A 400 11.54 -4.71 -1.84
C SER A 400 10.57 -5.90 -1.85
N PRO A 401 11.01 -7.12 -2.19
CA PRO A 401 10.21 -8.32 -2.02
C PRO A 401 10.05 -8.74 -0.56
N GLU A 402 10.91 -8.26 0.34
CA GLU A 402 10.91 -8.59 1.76
C GLU A 402 9.73 -7.93 2.47
N ARG A 403 9.04 -8.70 3.29
CA ARG A 403 7.90 -8.26 4.09
C ARG A 403 8.15 -8.54 5.56
N GLY A 404 7.97 -7.55 6.40
CA GLY A 404 8.05 -7.74 7.84
C GLY A 404 6.87 -8.56 8.36
N LEU A 405 7.15 -9.48 9.28
CA LEU A 405 6.13 -10.20 10.03
C LEU A 405 6.01 -9.58 11.43
N TYR A 406 4.81 -9.17 11.77
CA TYR A 406 4.48 -8.47 13.01
C TYR A 406 3.45 -9.24 13.82
N LEU A 407 3.51 -9.12 15.15
CA LEU A 407 2.50 -9.63 16.07
C LEU A 407 1.85 -8.48 16.82
N THR A 408 0.56 -8.32 16.64
CA THR A 408 -0.27 -7.40 17.43
C THR A 408 -1.00 -8.18 18.52
N ASP A 409 -0.73 -7.84 19.78
CA ASP A 409 -1.33 -8.47 20.98
C ASP A 409 -2.53 -7.63 21.46
N LEU A 410 -3.73 -8.14 21.29
CA LEU A 410 -4.98 -7.45 21.64
C LEU A 410 -5.26 -7.42 23.14
N THR A 411 -4.47 -8.12 23.96
CA THR A 411 -4.55 -8.11 25.41
C THR A 411 -3.63 -7.06 26.05
N SER A 412 -2.69 -6.50 25.28
CA SER A 412 -1.69 -5.55 25.76
C SER A 412 -1.83 -4.21 25.03
N ARG A 413 -2.12 -3.15 25.78
CA ARG A 413 -2.20 -1.77 25.26
C ARG A 413 -0.89 -1.02 25.45
N VAL A 414 -0.63 -0.05 24.59
CA VAL A 414 0.48 0.91 24.75
C VAL A 414 0.30 1.74 26.01
N ASP A 415 1.40 2.10 26.64
CA ASP A 415 1.38 2.99 27.80
C ASP A 415 1.62 4.48 27.41
N PRO A 416 1.37 5.42 28.33
CA PRO A 416 1.52 6.84 28.05
C PRO A 416 2.94 7.27 27.63
N GLU A 417 3.98 6.62 28.15
CA GLU A 417 5.37 6.97 27.82
C GLU A 417 5.74 6.49 26.41
N GLU A 418 5.26 5.32 26.00
CA GLU A 418 5.41 4.82 24.62
C GLU A 418 4.75 5.77 23.61
N VAL A 419 3.51 6.21 23.89
CA VAL A 419 2.79 7.15 23.01
C VAL A 419 3.47 8.51 23.01
N LEU A 420 3.93 9.00 24.17
CA LEU A 420 4.66 10.28 24.26
C LEU A 420 5.98 10.23 23.49
N ALA A 421 6.73 9.12 23.58
CA ALA A 421 7.97 8.95 22.82
C ALA A 421 7.72 8.99 21.32
N ARG A 422 6.68 8.28 20.83
CA ARG A 422 6.24 8.28 19.45
C ARG A 422 5.86 9.69 18.97
N VAL A 423 5.06 10.43 19.73
CA VAL A 423 4.65 11.80 19.41
C VAL A 423 5.86 12.75 19.34
N ARG A 424 6.83 12.61 20.26
CA ARG A 424 8.06 13.42 20.24
C ARG A 424 8.93 13.14 19.01
N ALA A 425 9.11 11.88 18.68
CA ALA A 425 9.87 11.48 17.48
C ALA A 425 9.21 12.02 16.20
N ALA A 426 7.91 11.86 16.07
CA ALA A 426 7.14 12.40 14.95
C ALA A 426 7.24 13.93 14.85
N LEU A 427 7.11 14.65 15.97
CA LEU A 427 7.26 16.11 16.01
C LEU A 427 8.65 16.56 15.56
N SER A 428 9.68 15.86 16.00
CA SER A 428 11.07 16.15 15.61
C SER A 428 11.26 15.96 14.10
N ALA A 429 10.76 14.86 13.54
CA ALA A 429 10.84 14.56 12.11
C ALA A 429 10.08 15.59 11.27
N GLU A 430 8.86 15.97 11.66
CA GLU A 430 8.06 16.96 10.95
C GLU A 430 8.70 18.37 10.98
N ARG A 431 9.27 18.77 12.10
CA ARG A 431 9.98 20.05 12.22
C ARG A 431 11.22 20.08 11.32
N GLU A 432 11.97 18.99 11.28
CA GLU A 432 13.16 18.88 10.45
C GLU A 432 12.80 18.87 8.95
N LEU A 433 11.76 18.14 8.53
CA LEU A 433 11.26 18.14 7.17
C LEU A 433 10.88 19.59 6.74
N ARG A 434 10.13 20.31 7.57
CA ARG A 434 9.75 21.70 7.31
C ARG A 434 10.95 22.62 7.24
N ARG A 435 11.90 22.51 8.18
CA ARG A 435 13.12 23.31 8.19
C ARG A 435 13.91 23.14 6.89
N ARG A 436 14.08 21.88 6.44
CA ARG A 436 14.77 21.57 5.19
C ARG A 436 14.01 22.10 3.98
N GLY A 437 12.70 21.95 3.93
CA GLY A 437 11.86 22.44 2.84
C GLY A 437 11.89 23.95 2.70
N VAL A 438 11.77 24.70 3.81
CA VAL A 438 11.89 26.15 3.81
C VAL A 438 13.26 26.59 3.27
N ALA A 439 14.34 25.97 3.72
CA ALA A 439 15.69 26.31 3.25
C ALA A 439 15.87 25.99 1.74
N MET A 440 15.32 24.89 1.28
CA MET A 440 15.40 24.44 -0.11
C MET A 440 14.69 25.42 -1.07
N PHE A 441 13.49 25.86 -0.72
CA PHE A 441 12.69 26.75 -1.56
C PHE A 441 13.00 28.24 -1.38
N ALA A 442 13.71 28.64 -0.31
CA ALA A 442 13.91 30.05 0.01
C ALA A 442 14.34 30.94 -1.18
N PRO A 443 15.30 30.54 -2.06
CA PRO A 443 15.74 31.38 -3.17
C PRO A 443 14.70 31.57 -4.29
N VAL A 444 13.70 30.66 -4.39
CA VAL A 444 12.68 30.68 -5.46
C VAL A 444 11.25 30.85 -4.93
N ALA A 445 11.06 30.94 -3.61
CA ALA A 445 9.76 30.88 -2.97
C ALA A 445 8.76 31.94 -3.46
N SER A 446 9.20 33.19 -3.71
CA SER A 446 8.32 34.23 -4.23
C SER A 446 7.81 33.85 -5.62
N ARG A 447 8.73 33.49 -6.52
CA ARG A 447 8.40 33.11 -7.89
C ARG A 447 7.45 31.90 -7.92
N VAL A 448 7.69 30.88 -7.08
CA VAL A 448 6.83 29.70 -6.98
C VAL A 448 5.42 30.10 -6.53
N ARG A 449 5.29 30.96 -5.49
CA ARG A 449 3.97 31.45 -5.04
C ARG A 449 3.18 32.16 -6.14
N ASP A 450 3.85 32.94 -6.96
CA ASP A 450 3.17 33.67 -8.04
C ASP A 450 2.68 32.66 -9.10
N LEU A 451 3.51 31.68 -9.48
CA LEU A 451 3.16 30.66 -10.48
C LEU A 451 2.02 29.73 -10.03
N VAL A 452 2.04 29.25 -8.80
CA VAL A 452 0.99 28.33 -8.33
C VAL A 452 -0.39 29.01 -8.23
N ARG A 453 -0.44 30.33 -8.07
CA ARG A 453 -1.69 31.12 -8.11
C ARG A 453 -2.34 31.14 -9.49
N GLU A 454 -1.57 30.92 -10.56
CA GLU A 454 -2.09 30.90 -11.93
C GLU A 454 -2.81 29.58 -12.25
N VAL A 455 -2.65 28.54 -11.44
CA VAL A 455 -3.33 27.24 -11.61
C VAL A 455 -4.82 27.40 -11.33
N SER A 456 -5.63 27.03 -12.31
CA SER A 456 -7.08 27.20 -12.28
C SER A 456 -7.82 25.84 -12.23
N SER A 457 -8.51 25.57 -11.13
CA SER A 457 -9.37 24.37 -11.00
C SER A 457 -10.52 24.38 -12.02
N ALA A 458 -11.02 25.55 -12.39
CA ALA A 458 -12.06 25.64 -13.42
C ALA A 458 -11.56 25.22 -14.82
N ARG A 459 -10.29 25.50 -15.15
CA ARG A 459 -9.67 25.02 -16.40
C ARG A 459 -9.43 23.52 -16.35
N ILE A 460 -8.90 23.03 -15.24
CA ILE A 460 -8.72 21.57 -15.02
C ILE A 460 -10.03 20.85 -15.24
N PHE A 461 -11.11 21.29 -14.60
CA PHE A 461 -12.45 20.71 -14.81
C PHE A 461 -12.91 20.76 -16.29
N ALA A 462 -12.62 21.87 -16.99
CA ALA A 462 -12.96 21.98 -18.41
C ALA A 462 -12.17 20.97 -19.29
N TYR A 463 -10.90 20.73 -18.98
CA TYR A 463 -10.09 19.71 -19.66
C TYR A 463 -10.60 18.31 -19.35
N GLU A 464 -10.86 17.98 -18.07
CA GLU A 464 -11.41 16.70 -17.63
C GLU A 464 -12.73 16.40 -18.34
N ARG A 465 -13.65 17.35 -18.35
CA ARG A 465 -14.95 17.20 -19.02
C ARG A 465 -14.78 16.92 -20.54
N SER A 466 -13.82 17.56 -21.19
CA SER A 466 -13.57 17.34 -22.62
C SER A 466 -13.01 15.95 -22.88
N LEU A 467 -12.05 15.49 -22.09
CA LEU A 467 -11.45 14.15 -22.21
C LEU A 467 -12.42 13.04 -21.81
N PHE A 468 -13.24 13.26 -20.79
CA PHE A 468 -14.31 12.36 -20.38
C PHE A 468 -15.31 12.12 -21.52
N GLY A 469 -15.62 13.16 -22.29
CA GLY A 469 -16.55 13.06 -23.43
C GLY A 469 -16.07 12.16 -24.57
N PHE A 470 -14.81 11.71 -24.55
CA PHE A 470 -14.27 10.75 -25.52
C PHE A 470 -14.49 9.28 -25.09
N ASP A 471 -15.09 9.06 -23.92
CA ASP A 471 -15.29 7.74 -23.33
C ASP A 471 -13.96 6.99 -23.15
N SER A 472 -13.89 5.69 -23.40
CA SER A 472 -12.64 4.95 -23.26
C SER A 472 -11.56 5.46 -24.21
N LYS A 473 -10.44 5.85 -23.63
CA LYS A 473 -9.23 6.29 -24.32
C LYS A 473 -8.19 5.17 -24.46
N HIS A 474 -8.58 3.92 -24.23
CA HIS A 474 -7.72 2.77 -24.48
C HIS A 474 -7.14 2.80 -25.89
N ALA A 475 -5.88 2.39 -26.08
CA ALA A 475 -5.17 2.48 -27.36
C ALA A 475 -5.90 1.86 -28.56
N THR A 476 -6.83 0.92 -28.31
CA THR A 476 -7.65 0.28 -29.35
C THR A 476 -9.01 0.96 -29.59
N GLN A 477 -9.34 2.01 -28.83
CA GLN A 477 -10.63 2.70 -28.91
C GLN A 477 -10.53 4.04 -29.65
N PRO A 478 -11.59 4.52 -30.29
CA PRO A 478 -11.59 5.80 -31.01
C PRO A 478 -11.24 6.99 -30.11
N GLY A 479 -11.62 6.93 -28.82
CA GLY A 479 -11.35 7.98 -27.84
C GLY A 479 -9.85 8.28 -27.66
N ASN A 480 -8.97 7.29 -27.87
CA ASN A 480 -7.53 7.48 -27.83
C ASN A 480 -7.06 8.50 -28.90
N ARG A 481 -7.53 8.35 -30.14
CA ARG A 481 -7.23 9.28 -31.21
C ARG A 481 -7.77 10.68 -30.96
N GLN A 482 -9.01 10.77 -30.45
CA GLN A 482 -9.65 12.04 -30.11
C GLN A 482 -8.88 12.75 -28.98
N ALA A 483 -8.38 12.00 -28.00
CA ALA A 483 -7.54 12.55 -26.92
C ALA A 483 -6.22 13.09 -27.47
N ILE A 484 -5.52 12.36 -28.36
CA ILE A 484 -4.30 12.87 -29.01
C ILE A 484 -4.57 14.20 -29.73
N GLU A 485 -5.63 14.27 -30.53
CA GLU A 485 -5.99 15.47 -31.29
C GLU A 485 -6.33 16.65 -30.37
N TYR A 486 -7.07 16.38 -29.28
CA TYR A 486 -7.40 17.37 -28.25
C TYR A 486 -6.15 17.88 -27.53
N LEU A 487 -5.25 17.01 -27.08
CA LEU A 487 -4.00 17.36 -26.40
C LEU A 487 -3.14 18.25 -27.31
N VAL A 488 -2.96 17.87 -28.58
CA VAL A 488 -2.19 18.64 -29.57
C VAL A 488 -2.80 20.03 -29.78
N ALA A 489 -4.11 20.12 -29.98
CA ALA A 489 -4.79 21.41 -30.18
C ALA A 489 -4.68 22.32 -28.94
N THR A 490 -4.85 21.75 -27.75
CA THR A 490 -4.75 22.45 -26.49
C THR A 490 -3.34 22.98 -26.25
N LEU A 491 -2.30 22.17 -26.45
CA LEU A 491 -0.91 22.56 -26.28
C LEU A 491 -0.48 23.63 -27.29
N ARG A 492 -0.94 23.55 -28.53
CA ARG A 492 -0.73 24.62 -29.51
C ARG A 492 -1.36 25.93 -29.08
N SER A 493 -2.51 25.90 -28.43
CA SER A 493 -3.14 27.13 -27.90
C SER A 493 -2.33 27.77 -26.76
N PHE A 494 -1.44 27.03 -26.10
CA PHE A 494 -0.49 27.54 -25.12
C PHE A 494 0.81 28.08 -25.74
N GLY A 495 1.05 27.78 -27.02
CA GLY A 495 2.25 28.19 -27.75
C GLY A 495 3.32 27.10 -27.88
N TYR A 496 3.00 25.85 -27.53
CA TYR A 496 3.89 24.72 -27.81
C TYR A 496 3.72 24.19 -29.24
N GLU A 497 4.78 23.56 -29.75
CA GLU A 497 4.73 22.72 -30.96
C GLU A 497 4.88 21.24 -30.51
N PRO A 498 3.77 20.52 -30.28
CA PRO A 498 3.83 19.17 -29.76
C PRO A 498 4.42 18.17 -30.77
N GLU A 499 5.35 17.35 -30.30
CA GLU A 499 5.87 16.16 -30.99
C GLU A 499 4.93 14.98 -30.78
N LEU A 500 4.61 14.24 -31.83
CA LEU A 500 3.88 12.98 -31.77
C LEU A 500 4.84 11.81 -31.98
N GLN A 501 5.03 11.01 -30.93
CA GLN A 501 5.87 9.81 -30.97
C GLN A 501 5.02 8.60 -31.33
N TRP A 502 4.75 8.40 -32.64
CA TRP A 502 3.97 7.28 -33.14
C TRP A 502 4.68 5.94 -33.00
N PHE A 503 3.94 4.90 -32.57
CA PHE A 503 4.41 3.52 -32.47
C PHE A 503 3.22 2.53 -32.52
N GLU A 504 3.50 1.24 -32.50
CA GLU A 504 2.49 0.17 -32.41
C GLU A 504 2.58 -0.49 -31.01
N PRO A 505 1.71 -0.13 -30.04
CA PRO A 505 1.68 -0.78 -28.74
C PRO A 505 1.29 -2.26 -28.79
N SER A 506 0.54 -2.68 -29.79
CA SER A 506 0.23 -4.07 -30.13
C SER A 506 0.02 -4.23 -31.63
N PRO A 507 0.11 -5.44 -32.21
CA PRO A 507 -0.01 -5.66 -33.63
C PRO A 507 -1.28 -5.03 -34.24
N GLY A 508 -1.10 -4.16 -35.21
CA GLY A 508 -2.18 -3.46 -35.92
C GLY A 508 -2.82 -2.29 -35.15
N VAL A 509 -2.38 -1.99 -33.95
CA VAL A 509 -2.82 -0.83 -33.15
C VAL A 509 -1.78 0.27 -33.24
N ARG A 510 -2.16 1.45 -33.72
CA ARG A 510 -1.28 2.61 -33.84
C ARG A 510 -1.71 3.73 -32.92
N SER A 511 -0.83 4.15 -32.00
CA SER A 511 -1.04 5.27 -31.10
C SER A 511 0.22 6.13 -30.98
N ALA A 512 0.17 7.24 -30.25
CA ALA A 512 1.30 8.14 -30.08
C ALA A 512 1.36 8.74 -28.66
N ASN A 513 2.56 8.83 -28.09
CA ASN A 513 2.80 9.79 -27.01
C ASN A 513 2.73 11.22 -27.56
N VAL A 514 2.25 12.14 -26.74
CA VAL A 514 2.25 13.56 -27.02
C VAL A 514 3.31 14.24 -26.15
N VAL A 515 4.27 14.94 -26.76
CA VAL A 515 5.38 15.56 -26.05
C VAL A 515 5.38 17.06 -26.32
N ALA A 516 5.31 17.88 -25.26
CA ALA A 516 5.50 19.32 -25.35
C ALA A 516 6.81 19.72 -24.65
N THR A 517 7.67 20.46 -25.35
CA THR A 517 8.98 20.85 -24.84
C THR A 517 9.07 22.34 -24.54
N LEU A 518 9.31 22.67 -23.27
CA LEU A 518 9.73 24.00 -22.84
C LEU A 518 11.26 24.04 -22.82
N ARG A 519 11.89 24.60 -23.86
CA ARG A 519 13.34 24.63 -24.01
C ARG A 519 13.99 25.52 -22.95
N GLY A 520 15.03 25.00 -22.30
CA GLY A 520 15.83 25.73 -21.30
C GLY A 520 16.58 26.94 -21.90
N THR A 521 16.65 28.01 -21.12
CA THR A 521 17.30 29.26 -21.52
C THR A 521 18.80 29.29 -21.26
N THR A 522 19.27 28.50 -20.28
CA THR A 522 20.68 28.51 -19.86
C THR A 522 21.36 27.18 -20.16
N ASP A 523 20.70 26.08 -19.76
CA ASP A 523 21.19 24.71 -19.87
C ASP A 523 20.17 23.85 -20.64
N PRO A 524 19.98 24.07 -21.97
CA PRO A 524 18.93 23.42 -22.75
C PRO A 524 19.15 21.91 -22.91
N ASP A 525 20.36 21.41 -22.72
CA ASP A 525 20.69 20.00 -22.84
C ASP A 525 20.44 19.22 -21.52
N VAL A 526 20.18 19.93 -20.41
CA VAL A 526 19.73 19.33 -19.15
C VAL A 526 18.22 19.27 -19.14
N GLN A 527 17.66 18.06 -19.04
CA GLN A 527 16.24 17.83 -19.22
C GLN A 527 15.56 17.23 -17.98
N TYR A 528 14.38 17.74 -17.68
CA TYR A 528 13.45 17.15 -16.72
C TYR A 528 12.21 16.65 -17.46
N VAL A 529 11.70 15.50 -17.05
CA VAL A 529 10.47 14.93 -17.59
C VAL A 529 9.34 15.08 -16.58
N VAL A 530 8.18 15.51 -17.03
CA VAL A 530 6.93 15.49 -16.24
C VAL A 530 5.91 14.72 -17.06
N GLY A 531 5.49 13.56 -16.55
CA GLY A 531 4.68 12.61 -17.28
C GLY A 531 3.36 12.29 -16.61
N SER A 532 2.42 11.84 -17.42
CA SER A 532 1.14 11.23 -17.06
C SER A 532 0.62 10.47 -18.27
N HIS A 533 -0.03 9.32 -18.10
CA HIS A 533 -0.71 8.70 -19.22
C HIS A 533 -2.10 9.32 -19.46
N PHE A 534 -2.57 9.29 -20.69
CA PHE A 534 -3.87 9.83 -21.07
C PHE A 534 -4.86 8.74 -21.49
N ASP A 535 -4.39 7.52 -21.73
CA ASP A 535 -5.26 6.39 -22.02
C ASP A 535 -5.98 5.92 -20.75
N SER A 536 -6.97 5.08 -20.94
CA SER A 536 -7.75 4.44 -19.88
C SER A 536 -7.95 2.98 -20.21
N VAL A 537 -8.46 2.19 -19.28
CA VAL A 537 -8.93 0.84 -19.56
C VAL A 537 -10.02 0.84 -20.64
N ARG A 538 -10.23 -0.31 -21.28
CA ARG A 538 -11.21 -0.46 -22.35
C ARG A 538 -12.65 -0.26 -21.89
N GLU A 539 -12.93 -0.59 -20.63
CA GLU A 539 -14.25 -0.70 -20.02
C GLU A 539 -14.80 0.64 -19.53
N GLY A 540 -13.97 1.69 -19.43
CA GLY A 540 -14.39 2.95 -18.82
C GLY A 540 -13.64 4.18 -19.32
N PRO A 541 -14.20 5.37 -18.99
CA PRO A 541 -13.63 6.66 -19.42
C PRO A 541 -12.35 7.03 -18.67
N GLY A 542 -12.05 6.40 -17.51
CA GLY A 542 -10.85 6.66 -16.73
C GLY A 542 -10.73 8.11 -16.30
N SER A 543 -11.66 8.58 -15.48
CA SER A 543 -11.65 9.99 -15.05
C SER A 543 -10.60 10.25 -14.00
N ASP A 544 -10.44 9.35 -13.03
CA ASP A 544 -9.29 9.39 -12.12
C ASP A 544 -8.08 8.72 -12.77
N ASP A 545 -8.26 7.56 -13.41
CA ASP A 545 -7.20 6.77 -14.04
C ASP A 545 -7.24 6.88 -15.59
N ASN A 546 -6.50 7.83 -16.24
CA ASN A 546 -5.71 8.87 -15.61
C ASN A 546 -5.97 10.23 -16.29
N THR A 547 -7.26 10.56 -16.50
CA THR A 547 -7.62 11.91 -16.98
C THR A 547 -7.22 12.96 -15.94
N SER A 548 -7.29 12.64 -14.65
CA SER A 548 -6.88 13.53 -13.54
C SER A 548 -5.41 13.98 -13.69
N GLY A 549 -4.49 13.02 -13.81
CA GLY A 549 -3.06 13.32 -14.02
C GLY A 549 -2.78 14.05 -15.33
N THR A 550 -3.46 13.64 -16.40
CA THR A 550 -3.37 14.29 -17.73
C THR A 550 -3.72 15.77 -17.66
N THR A 551 -4.79 16.15 -16.96
CA THR A 551 -5.27 17.52 -16.90
C THR A 551 -4.47 18.40 -15.94
N ALA A 552 -3.98 17.82 -14.84
CA ALA A 552 -3.02 18.50 -13.96
C ALA A 552 -1.74 18.86 -14.71
N LEU A 553 -1.26 17.97 -15.57
CA LEU A 553 -0.08 18.19 -16.41
C LEU A 553 -0.34 19.26 -17.47
N LEU A 554 -1.52 19.26 -18.11
CA LEU A 554 -1.91 20.32 -19.07
C LEU A 554 -1.90 21.71 -18.41
N GLU A 555 -2.43 21.82 -17.21
CA GLU A 555 -2.49 23.10 -16.50
C GLU A 555 -1.10 23.58 -16.07
N ALA A 556 -0.22 22.68 -15.61
CA ALA A 556 1.17 22.99 -15.31
C ALA A 556 1.93 23.46 -16.57
N ALA A 557 1.74 22.78 -17.69
CA ALA A 557 2.32 23.16 -18.98
C ALA A 557 1.81 24.54 -19.44
N ARG A 558 0.50 24.81 -19.29
CA ARG A 558 -0.10 26.12 -19.60
C ARG A 558 0.56 27.27 -18.84
N VAL A 559 0.72 27.09 -17.51
CA VAL A 559 1.35 28.12 -16.67
C VAL A 559 2.80 28.33 -17.12
N LEU A 560 3.58 27.26 -17.28
CA LEU A 560 5.00 27.37 -17.61
C LEU A 560 5.29 27.85 -19.04
N ALA A 561 4.34 27.75 -19.95
CA ALA A 561 4.50 28.27 -21.33
C ALA A 561 4.95 29.74 -21.39
N ARG A 562 4.57 30.53 -20.39
CA ARG A 562 4.90 31.97 -20.31
C ARG A 562 6.03 32.30 -19.34
N HIS A 563 6.63 31.29 -18.73
CA HIS A 563 7.61 31.44 -17.66
C HIS A 563 8.89 30.64 -17.98
N PRO A 564 9.85 31.23 -18.74
CA PRO A 564 11.08 30.55 -19.12
C PRO A 564 11.83 29.94 -17.91
N GLN A 565 12.37 28.74 -18.12
CA GLN A 565 13.15 27.99 -17.12
C GLN A 565 14.62 27.88 -17.55
N PRO A 566 15.58 27.71 -16.62
CA PRO A 566 16.99 27.56 -16.98
C PRO A 566 17.26 26.28 -17.77
N THR A 567 16.64 25.17 -17.39
CA THR A 567 16.79 23.84 -18.02
C THR A 567 15.53 23.47 -18.80
N THR A 568 15.65 22.50 -19.70
CA THR A 568 14.52 22.01 -20.50
C THR A 568 13.56 21.19 -19.68
N ILE A 569 12.24 21.41 -19.87
CA ILE A 569 11.19 20.60 -19.31
C ILE A 569 10.43 19.92 -20.47
N ARG A 570 10.31 18.59 -20.42
CA ARG A 570 9.50 17.82 -21.35
C ARG A 570 8.23 17.35 -20.63
N PHE A 571 7.09 17.86 -21.04
CA PHE A 571 5.78 17.39 -20.63
C PHE A 571 5.38 16.26 -21.56
N VAL A 572 5.08 15.09 -21.00
CA VAL A 572 4.83 13.88 -21.76
C VAL A 572 3.50 13.25 -21.35
N TRP A 573 2.58 13.15 -22.28
CA TRP A 573 1.34 12.39 -22.15
C TRP A 573 1.55 11.05 -22.81
N PHE A 574 1.71 10.01 -22.00
CA PHE A 574 1.94 8.65 -22.46
C PHE A 574 0.63 8.03 -22.95
N THR A 575 0.71 7.09 -23.89
CA THR A 575 -0.39 6.23 -24.33
C THR A 575 -0.07 4.78 -24.02
N ALA A 576 -1.09 3.93 -23.98
CA ALA A 576 -0.93 2.50 -23.78
C ALA A 576 -0.15 2.13 -22.52
N GLU A 577 -0.34 2.91 -21.45
CA GLU A 577 0.07 2.57 -20.10
C GLU A 577 -0.69 1.31 -19.65
N GLU A 578 -2.02 1.31 -19.83
CA GLU A 578 -2.98 0.26 -19.52
C GLU A 578 -2.76 -1.05 -20.31
N SER A 579 -1.94 -0.97 -21.31
CA SER A 579 -1.49 -2.13 -22.11
C SER A 579 -0.09 -2.62 -21.69
N GLY A 580 0.40 -2.21 -20.54
CA GLY A 580 1.67 -2.59 -19.91
C GLY A 580 2.81 -1.63 -20.21
N LEU A 581 2.63 -0.34 -19.91
CA LEU A 581 3.66 0.73 -19.93
C LEU A 581 4.29 0.94 -21.32
N ARG A 582 3.54 0.68 -22.41
CA ARG A 582 4.11 0.67 -23.77
C ARG A 582 4.60 2.05 -24.19
N GLY A 583 3.83 3.11 -23.87
CA GLY A 583 4.16 4.48 -24.24
C GLY A 583 5.39 5.01 -23.53
N SER A 584 5.49 4.83 -22.24
CA SER A 584 6.65 5.28 -21.47
C SER A 584 7.93 4.53 -21.85
N ARG A 585 7.84 3.21 -22.10
CA ARG A 585 8.99 2.44 -22.61
C ARG A 585 9.45 2.96 -23.97
N GLU A 586 8.54 3.28 -24.89
CA GLU A 586 8.86 3.86 -26.20
C GLU A 586 9.50 5.25 -26.04
N PHE A 587 8.99 6.09 -25.13
CA PHE A 587 9.61 7.39 -24.82
C PHE A 587 11.05 7.23 -24.32
N VAL A 588 11.26 6.34 -23.35
CA VAL A 588 12.59 6.05 -22.78
C VAL A 588 13.54 5.54 -23.85
N ARG A 589 13.09 4.59 -24.67
CA ARG A 589 13.90 4.08 -25.79
C ARG A 589 14.38 5.22 -26.71
N ARG A 590 13.46 6.08 -27.15
CA ARG A 590 13.80 7.24 -28.02
C ARG A 590 14.74 8.23 -27.34
N ALA A 591 14.49 8.58 -26.10
CA ALA A 591 15.33 9.49 -25.33
C ALA A 591 16.76 8.94 -25.16
N THR A 592 16.86 7.64 -24.88
CA THR A 592 18.18 6.95 -24.76
C THR A 592 18.93 6.92 -26.09
N GLU A 593 18.24 6.58 -27.19
CA GLU A 593 18.83 6.57 -28.54
C GLU A 593 19.26 7.97 -29.01
N ALA A 594 18.53 9.01 -28.61
CA ALA A 594 18.90 10.40 -28.89
C ALA A 594 20.04 10.92 -28.01
N GLY A 595 20.41 10.18 -26.96
CA GLY A 595 21.39 10.64 -25.98
C GLY A 595 20.88 11.79 -25.10
N ASP A 596 19.58 11.86 -24.88
CA ASP A 596 18.96 12.88 -24.04
C ASP A 596 19.46 12.78 -22.59
N ARG A 597 19.81 13.94 -22.02
CA ARG A 597 20.28 14.01 -20.63
C ARG A 597 19.11 14.30 -19.69
N VAL A 598 18.35 13.26 -19.36
CA VAL A 598 17.27 13.34 -18.36
C VAL A 598 17.88 13.19 -16.97
N VAL A 599 17.75 14.22 -16.12
CA VAL A 599 18.35 14.28 -14.79
C VAL A 599 17.34 14.20 -13.65
N GLY A 600 16.05 14.18 -13.97
CA GLY A 600 14.96 13.99 -13.00
C GLY A 600 13.61 13.88 -13.69
N ALA A 601 12.69 13.15 -13.08
CA ALA A 601 11.34 12.96 -13.61
C ALA A 601 10.27 12.96 -12.51
N LEU A 602 9.08 13.46 -12.86
CA LEU A 602 7.85 13.36 -12.07
C LEU A 602 6.78 12.66 -12.91
N ASN A 603 6.07 11.70 -12.32
CA ASN A 603 4.94 11.01 -12.93
C ASN A 603 3.71 11.07 -12.04
N ASN A 604 2.64 11.69 -12.52
CA ASN A 604 1.37 11.76 -11.80
C ASN A 604 0.36 10.78 -12.38
N ASP A 605 -0.29 10.04 -11.49
CA ASP A 605 -1.14 8.95 -11.89
C ASP A 605 -2.21 8.67 -10.83
N MET A 606 -3.50 8.77 -11.18
CA MET A 606 -4.64 8.67 -10.27
C MET A 606 -4.57 9.70 -9.14
N ILE A 607 -4.85 10.95 -9.43
CA ILE A 607 -4.64 12.06 -8.47
C ILE A 607 -5.92 12.79 -8.09
N GLY A 608 -7.07 12.32 -8.54
CA GLY A 608 -8.33 13.04 -8.38
C GLY A 608 -9.31 12.39 -7.40
N TRP A 609 -9.13 11.15 -7.00
CA TRP A 609 -10.03 10.51 -6.07
C TRP A 609 -9.60 10.71 -4.61
N ALA A 610 -10.58 10.92 -3.74
CA ALA A 610 -10.41 10.92 -2.29
C ALA A 610 -11.63 10.27 -1.63
N ASN A 611 -11.42 9.55 -0.54
CA ASN A 611 -12.49 8.87 0.21
C ASN A 611 -13.27 9.80 1.16
N ASP A 612 -12.84 11.05 1.28
CA ASP A 612 -13.46 12.09 2.12
C ASP A 612 -13.22 13.48 1.54
N ASP A 613 -13.53 14.52 2.30
CA ASP A 613 -13.33 15.92 1.90
C ASP A 613 -11.87 16.43 2.03
N ARG A 614 -10.94 15.60 2.47
CA ARG A 614 -9.53 15.99 2.63
C ARG A 614 -8.86 16.06 1.26
N LEU A 615 -7.93 16.99 1.15
CA LEU A 615 -7.09 17.12 -0.04
C LEU A 615 -5.78 16.38 0.22
N ASP A 616 -5.83 15.06 0.24
CA ASP A 616 -4.65 14.25 0.50
C ASP A 616 -4.32 13.31 -0.65
N ASN A 617 -3.03 13.05 -0.82
CA ASN A 617 -2.52 12.13 -1.82
C ASN A 617 -1.11 11.63 -1.45
N THR A 618 -0.59 10.64 -2.17
CA THR A 618 0.68 10.00 -1.88
C THR A 618 1.78 10.42 -2.85
N ILE A 619 2.92 10.83 -2.33
CA ILE A 619 4.15 10.93 -3.09
C ILE A 619 4.71 9.52 -3.28
N ARG A 620 4.69 9.03 -4.52
CA ARG A 620 5.30 7.77 -4.94
C ARG A 620 6.71 8.09 -5.45
N TYR A 621 7.72 7.42 -4.92
CA TYR A 621 9.09 7.80 -5.23
C TYR A 621 10.03 6.60 -5.38
N ALA A 622 11.02 6.75 -6.25
CA ALA A 622 12.27 6.00 -6.24
C ALA A 622 13.39 6.80 -5.56
N ASN A 623 13.22 8.13 -5.46
CA ASN A 623 14.23 9.05 -4.95
C ASN A 623 13.75 9.83 -3.72
N ARG A 624 14.46 9.69 -2.59
CA ARG A 624 14.12 10.39 -1.33
C ARG A 624 14.30 11.91 -1.41
N GLY A 625 15.21 12.42 -2.24
CA GLY A 625 15.38 13.87 -2.44
C GLY A 625 14.17 14.50 -3.12
N LEU A 626 13.62 13.84 -4.14
CA LEU A 626 12.39 14.26 -4.81
C LEU A 626 11.17 14.11 -3.90
N ARG A 627 11.09 13.04 -3.07
CA ARG A 627 10.06 12.92 -2.03
C ARG A 627 10.04 14.14 -1.10
N ASP A 628 11.19 14.46 -0.50
CA ASP A 628 11.32 15.60 0.43
C ASP A 628 11.00 16.94 -0.25
N LEU A 629 11.37 17.08 -1.53
CA LEU A 629 11.06 18.25 -2.36
C LEU A 629 9.56 18.38 -2.58
N GLN A 630 8.85 17.30 -2.94
CA GLN A 630 7.40 17.31 -3.17
C GLN A 630 6.62 17.55 -1.87
N HIS A 631 7.04 16.97 -0.74
CA HIS A 631 6.49 17.35 0.57
C HIS A 631 6.64 18.84 0.85
N ALA A 632 7.84 19.38 0.59
CA ALA A 632 8.09 20.79 0.79
C ALA A 632 7.25 21.68 -0.12
N ALA A 633 7.11 21.31 -1.40
CA ALA A 633 6.24 22.02 -2.35
C ALA A 633 4.78 22.02 -1.86
N ALA A 634 4.28 20.88 -1.40
CA ALA A 634 2.92 20.76 -0.89
C ALA A 634 2.67 21.68 0.32
N PHE A 635 3.41 21.52 1.42
CA PHE A 635 3.12 22.27 2.64
C PHE A 635 3.52 23.76 2.60
N LEU A 636 4.33 24.22 1.62
CA LEU A 636 4.72 25.64 1.48
C LEU A 636 3.79 26.41 0.55
N PHE A 637 3.19 25.77 -0.43
CA PHE A 637 2.54 26.48 -1.53
C PHE A 637 1.12 26.02 -1.86
N THR A 638 0.63 24.94 -1.21
CA THR A 638 -0.67 24.31 -1.52
C THR A 638 -1.41 23.90 -0.26
N ASP A 639 -2.66 23.46 -0.42
CA ASP A 639 -3.45 22.85 0.65
C ASP A 639 -3.33 21.31 0.65
N LEU A 640 -2.45 20.75 -0.21
CA LEU A 640 -2.29 19.30 -0.34
C LEU A 640 -1.64 18.69 0.89
N ILE A 641 -2.29 17.70 1.47
CA ILE A 641 -1.75 16.84 2.52
C ILE A 641 -1.05 15.68 1.83
N THR A 642 0.26 15.54 2.06
CA THR A 642 1.04 14.50 1.40
C THR A 642 1.46 13.40 2.35
N TYR A 643 1.20 12.16 1.91
CA TYR A 643 1.83 10.95 2.42
C TYR A 643 2.96 10.53 1.48
N ASP A 644 3.71 9.49 1.82
CA ASP A 644 4.75 8.96 0.95
C ASP A 644 4.84 7.43 0.97
N ALA A 645 5.29 6.87 -0.15
CA ALA A 645 5.63 5.46 -0.28
C ALA A 645 6.81 5.29 -1.25
N HIS A 646 7.78 4.45 -0.90
CA HIS A 646 8.82 4.01 -1.84
C HIS A 646 8.19 3.05 -2.84
N TYR A 647 7.63 3.60 -3.91
CA TYR A 647 6.91 2.87 -4.93
C TYR A 647 7.02 3.56 -6.28
N TYR A 648 7.32 2.81 -7.31
CA TYR A 648 7.38 3.30 -8.70
C TYR A 648 6.99 2.23 -9.73
N LYS A 649 6.82 0.97 -9.31
CA LYS A 649 6.44 -0.14 -10.18
C LYS A 649 4.96 -0.03 -10.59
N PHE A 650 4.62 -0.64 -11.71
CA PHE A 650 3.26 -0.69 -12.26
C PHE A 650 2.65 0.68 -12.63
N THR A 651 3.50 1.66 -12.94
CA THR A 651 3.14 2.95 -13.51
C THR A 651 4.23 3.37 -14.49
N ASP A 652 4.03 4.44 -15.27
CA ASP A 652 5.03 4.97 -16.19
C ASP A 652 6.36 5.34 -15.48
N ALA A 653 6.31 5.64 -14.19
CA ALA A 653 7.50 5.85 -13.37
C ALA A 653 8.47 4.66 -13.41
N HIS A 654 7.97 3.43 -13.56
CA HIS A 654 8.80 2.23 -13.70
C HIS A 654 9.71 2.31 -14.94
N SER A 655 9.15 2.63 -16.09
CA SER A 655 9.92 2.80 -17.33
C SER A 655 10.95 3.93 -17.22
N LEU A 656 10.59 5.03 -16.52
CA LEU A 656 11.49 6.15 -16.29
C LEU A 656 12.66 5.77 -15.36
N VAL A 657 12.41 4.95 -14.34
CA VAL A 657 13.46 4.41 -13.46
C VAL A 657 14.38 3.46 -14.22
N ASP A 658 13.82 2.56 -15.03
CA ASP A 658 14.60 1.62 -15.84
C ASP A 658 15.55 2.35 -16.80
N GLY A 659 15.09 3.47 -17.39
CA GLY A 659 15.87 4.24 -18.36
C GLY A 659 16.83 5.27 -17.78
N PHE A 660 16.43 5.96 -16.72
CA PHE A 660 17.14 7.14 -16.19
C PHE A 660 17.64 6.95 -14.74
N GLY A 661 17.38 5.79 -14.14
CA GLY A 661 17.73 5.50 -12.75
C GLY A 661 16.76 6.07 -11.72
N ASP A 662 17.15 6.02 -10.46
CA ASP A 662 16.33 6.43 -9.31
C ASP A 662 16.11 7.94 -9.17
N VAL A 663 16.02 8.68 -10.26
CA VAL A 663 15.76 10.14 -10.28
C VAL A 663 14.28 10.45 -10.54
N VAL A 664 13.37 9.59 -10.05
CA VAL A 664 11.94 9.62 -10.35
C VAL A 664 11.13 9.71 -9.06
N ALA A 665 10.08 10.52 -9.09
CA ALA A 665 8.98 10.56 -8.12
C ALA A 665 7.69 11.00 -8.83
N GLY A 666 6.61 11.12 -8.09
CA GLY A 666 5.32 11.63 -8.59
C GLY A 666 4.26 11.57 -7.51
N ILE A 667 3.04 11.90 -7.85
CA ILE A 667 1.90 11.87 -6.94
C ILE A 667 0.84 10.93 -7.50
N GLY A 668 0.23 10.14 -6.62
CA GLY A 668 -0.87 9.25 -6.94
C GLY A 668 -1.56 8.69 -5.71
N SER A 669 -2.83 8.33 -5.84
CA SER A 669 -3.65 7.85 -4.72
C SER A 669 -3.17 6.53 -4.09
N TYR A 670 -2.38 5.78 -4.80
CA TYR A 670 -1.76 4.52 -4.35
C TYR A 670 -0.52 4.77 -3.47
N PRO A 671 -0.23 4.03 -2.41
CA PRO A 671 -1.00 2.91 -1.82
C PRO A 671 -1.94 3.33 -0.68
N VAL A 672 -2.20 4.61 -0.48
CA VAL A 672 -2.91 5.13 0.70
C VAL A 672 -4.40 4.92 0.62
N LEU A 673 -4.97 5.18 -0.54
CA LEU A 673 -6.41 5.19 -0.76
C LEU A 673 -6.73 4.19 -1.88
N GLY A 674 -7.39 3.09 -1.54
CA GLY A 674 -7.96 2.18 -2.53
C GLY A 674 -9.17 2.86 -3.19
N ASN A 675 -9.06 3.21 -4.47
CA ASN A 675 -10.15 3.79 -5.23
C ASN A 675 -11.08 2.66 -5.74
N PRO A 676 -12.35 2.55 -5.27
CA PRO A 676 -13.25 1.49 -5.73
C PRO A 676 -13.66 1.62 -7.19
N HIS A 677 -13.37 2.77 -7.81
CA HIS A 677 -13.63 3.01 -9.23
C HIS A 677 -12.47 2.60 -10.14
N TYR A 678 -11.33 2.23 -9.55
CA TYR A 678 -10.12 1.84 -10.29
C TYR A 678 -10.40 0.71 -11.27
N HIS A 679 -10.06 0.94 -12.56
CA HIS A 679 -10.31 0.02 -13.67
C HIS A 679 -11.78 -0.40 -13.87
N GLN A 680 -12.72 0.45 -13.44
CA GLN A 680 -14.15 0.19 -13.58
C GLN A 680 -14.82 1.14 -14.58
N SER A 681 -15.96 0.73 -15.14
CA SER A 681 -16.77 1.58 -16.02
C SER A 681 -17.37 2.80 -15.32
N HIS A 682 -17.37 2.80 -14.00
CA HIS A 682 -17.85 3.90 -13.16
C HIS A 682 -16.71 4.77 -12.58
N ASP A 683 -15.51 4.72 -13.17
CA ASP A 683 -14.50 5.77 -13.01
C ASP A 683 -14.88 6.97 -13.88
N VAL A 684 -15.82 7.78 -13.36
CA VAL A 684 -16.51 8.85 -14.06
C VAL A 684 -16.19 10.23 -13.47
N LEU A 685 -16.53 11.30 -14.19
CA LEU A 685 -16.20 12.67 -13.80
C LEU A 685 -16.73 13.06 -12.41
N GLU A 686 -17.87 12.51 -12.02
CA GLU A 686 -18.53 12.77 -10.74
C GLU A 686 -17.78 12.17 -9.53
N THR A 687 -16.88 11.22 -9.76
CA THR A 687 -16.04 10.61 -8.70
C THR A 687 -14.73 11.34 -8.46
N VAL A 688 -14.41 12.36 -9.29
CA VAL A 688 -13.18 13.13 -9.21
C VAL A 688 -13.33 14.37 -8.34
N ASN A 689 -12.42 14.58 -7.40
CA ASN A 689 -12.27 15.83 -6.65
C ASN A 689 -11.38 16.80 -7.42
N HIS A 690 -11.97 17.66 -8.24
CA HIS A 690 -11.24 18.61 -9.10
C HIS A 690 -10.37 19.61 -8.32
N ARG A 691 -10.70 19.87 -7.04
CA ARG A 691 -9.85 20.69 -6.17
C ARG A 691 -8.58 19.95 -5.80
N LEU A 692 -8.67 18.64 -5.53
CA LEU A 692 -7.50 17.79 -5.26
C LEU A 692 -6.55 17.79 -6.48
N VAL A 693 -7.09 17.58 -7.68
CA VAL A 693 -6.32 17.65 -8.94
C VAL A 693 -5.59 18.99 -9.09
N ALA A 694 -6.25 20.10 -8.74
CA ALA A 694 -5.62 21.42 -8.79
C ALA A 694 -4.48 21.57 -7.77
N GLU A 695 -4.63 21.04 -6.54
CA GLU A 695 -3.57 21.07 -5.53
C GLU A 695 -2.37 20.20 -5.94
N VAL A 696 -2.60 19.06 -6.57
CA VAL A 696 -1.52 18.25 -7.13
C VAL A 696 -0.83 18.95 -8.29
N SER A 697 -1.59 19.61 -9.19
CA SER A 697 -1.01 20.42 -10.27
C SER A 697 -0.11 21.54 -9.72
N ARG A 698 -0.54 22.25 -8.66
CA ARG A 698 0.27 23.27 -7.96
C ARG A 698 1.55 22.69 -7.37
N THR A 699 1.44 21.54 -6.71
CA THR A 699 2.57 20.84 -6.09
C THR A 699 3.58 20.40 -7.14
N THR A 700 3.11 19.84 -8.26
CA THR A 700 3.95 19.42 -9.40
C THR A 700 4.65 20.63 -10.01
N LEU A 701 3.91 21.73 -10.25
CA LEU A 701 4.45 22.97 -10.77
C LEU A 701 5.55 23.54 -9.86
N ALA A 702 5.31 23.63 -8.55
CA ALA A 702 6.30 24.09 -7.57
C ALA A 702 7.56 23.23 -7.57
N SER A 703 7.37 21.91 -7.63
CA SER A 703 8.45 20.91 -7.68
C SER A 703 9.33 21.10 -8.93
N VAL A 704 8.72 21.18 -10.10
CA VAL A 704 9.40 21.32 -11.38
C VAL A 704 10.18 22.65 -11.44
N VAL A 705 9.61 23.76 -10.94
CA VAL A 705 10.29 25.05 -10.91
C VAL A 705 11.56 25.01 -10.05
N LEU A 706 11.52 24.33 -8.89
CA LEU A 706 12.71 24.15 -8.08
C LEU A 706 13.74 23.24 -8.78
N MET A 707 13.31 22.10 -9.30
CA MET A 707 14.18 21.15 -10.02
C MET A 707 14.89 21.85 -11.18
N ALA A 708 14.14 22.56 -12.02
CA ALA A 708 14.67 23.25 -13.20
C ALA A 708 15.57 24.46 -12.86
N SER A 709 15.49 25.00 -11.65
CA SER A 709 16.29 26.14 -11.19
C SER A 709 17.53 25.74 -10.41
N SER A 710 17.58 24.50 -9.90
CA SER A 710 18.65 23.94 -9.04
C SER A 710 19.62 23.09 -9.86
N PRO A 711 20.88 22.95 -9.44
CA PRO A 711 21.74 21.90 -9.97
C PRO A 711 21.11 20.51 -9.75
N SER A 712 21.29 19.63 -10.73
CA SER A 712 20.88 18.22 -10.62
C SER A 712 21.77 17.43 -9.68
N ARG A 713 21.36 16.17 -9.40
CA ARG A 713 22.16 15.24 -8.61
C ARG A 713 23.49 14.96 -9.33
N LEU A 714 24.59 15.06 -8.57
CA LEU A 714 25.92 14.73 -9.07
C LEU A 714 26.04 13.22 -9.34
N THR A 715 26.98 12.88 -10.22
CA THR A 715 27.26 11.48 -10.59
C THR A 715 28.72 11.11 -10.28
N GLU A 716 29.03 9.82 -10.31
CA GLU A 716 30.38 9.28 -10.15
C GLU A 716 31.06 9.76 -8.86
N VAL A 717 30.27 9.82 -7.75
CA VAL A 717 30.83 10.15 -6.44
C VAL A 717 31.60 8.95 -5.90
N THR A 718 32.87 9.18 -5.52
CA THR A 718 33.75 8.18 -4.92
C THR A 718 34.28 8.68 -3.59
N ALA A 719 34.45 7.78 -2.62
CA ALA A 719 35.05 8.09 -1.33
C ALA A 719 35.97 6.94 -0.91
N SER A 720 37.20 7.26 -0.56
CA SER A 720 38.17 6.26 -0.11
C SER A 720 39.03 6.81 1.02
N ARG A 721 39.42 5.94 1.93
CA ARG A 721 40.32 6.29 3.06
C ARG A 721 41.78 6.14 2.66
N THR A 722 42.56 7.18 2.93
CA THR A 722 44.01 7.13 2.73
C THR A 722 44.72 6.39 3.88
N PRO A 723 45.96 5.89 3.71
CA PRO A 723 46.72 5.29 4.78
C PRO A 723 46.92 6.19 6.00
N GLY A 724 46.86 7.52 5.83
CA GLY A 724 46.93 8.52 6.90
C GLY A 724 45.60 8.81 7.59
N GLY A 725 44.51 8.06 7.27
CA GLY A 725 43.21 8.19 7.91
C GLY A 725 42.31 9.30 7.36
N ALA A 726 42.80 10.13 6.45
CA ALA A 726 41.95 11.12 5.76
C ALA A 726 41.10 10.46 4.69
N VAL A 727 39.96 11.06 4.34
CA VAL A 727 39.05 10.56 3.29
C VAL A 727 39.19 11.42 2.04
N GLN A 728 39.56 10.82 0.93
CA GLN A 728 39.52 11.45 -0.38
C GLN A 728 38.16 11.24 -1.00
N VAL A 729 37.58 12.33 -1.48
CA VAL A 729 36.28 12.35 -2.14
C VAL A 729 36.41 13.01 -3.51
N ALA A 730 35.86 12.40 -4.54
CA ALA A 730 35.82 12.97 -5.88
C ALA A 730 34.47 12.69 -6.55
N TRP A 731 34.06 13.53 -7.50
CA TRP A 731 32.84 13.39 -8.25
C TRP A 731 32.96 14.02 -9.63
N LYS A 732 32.08 13.67 -10.55
CA LYS A 732 31.97 14.33 -11.84
C LYS A 732 31.44 15.74 -11.64
N PRO A 733 32.07 16.78 -12.26
CA PRO A 733 31.54 18.14 -12.20
C PRO A 733 30.08 18.21 -12.60
N ALA A 734 29.31 19.10 -11.94
CA ALA A 734 27.92 19.37 -12.34
C ALA A 734 27.84 19.77 -13.81
N VAL A 735 26.75 19.37 -14.44
CA VAL A 735 26.53 19.60 -15.89
C VAL A 735 25.97 20.99 -16.18
N GLU A 736 25.34 21.61 -15.19
CA GLU A 736 24.76 22.96 -15.30
C GLU A 736 25.82 24.05 -15.26
N ARG A 737 25.59 25.07 -16.05
CA ARG A 737 26.40 26.30 -16.03
C ARG A 737 26.13 27.10 -14.74
N GLY A 738 27.11 27.84 -14.29
CA GLY A 738 26.94 28.72 -13.11
C GLY A 738 26.98 27.99 -11.76
N VAL A 739 27.47 26.75 -11.70
CA VAL A 739 27.83 26.13 -10.44
C VAL A 739 29.06 26.82 -9.84
N THR A 740 28.94 27.26 -8.59
CA THR A 740 29.97 28.05 -7.89
C THR A 740 30.75 27.26 -6.85
N GLY A 741 30.27 26.07 -6.49
CA GLY A 741 30.91 25.20 -5.52
C GLY A 741 30.09 23.95 -5.24
N TYR A 742 30.56 23.20 -4.26
CA TYR A 742 29.97 21.94 -3.83
C TYR A 742 29.95 21.88 -2.32
N ARG A 743 28.83 21.40 -1.76
CA ARG A 743 28.70 21.07 -0.36
C ARG A 743 28.90 19.58 -0.17
N ILE A 744 29.83 19.24 0.72
CA ILE A 744 30.09 17.89 1.17
C ILE A 744 29.60 17.78 2.59
N ARG A 745 29.02 16.66 2.97
CA ARG A 745 28.76 16.28 4.34
C ARG A 745 29.06 14.79 4.52
N TRP A 746 29.24 14.37 5.75
CA TRP A 746 29.30 12.94 6.09
C TRP A 746 28.24 12.63 7.13
N GLU A 747 27.66 11.49 6.97
CA GLU A 747 26.53 10.98 7.74
C GLU A 747 26.95 9.66 8.39
N ASP A 748 26.44 9.33 9.57
CA ASP A 748 26.55 8.00 10.15
C ASP A 748 25.56 7.03 9.49
N GLY A 749 25.53 5.77 9.92
CA GLY A 749 24.63 4.74 9.40
C GLY A 749 23.14 5.08 9.59
N GLU A 750 22.80 5.97 10.51
CA GLU A 750 21.44 6.46 10.78
C GLU A 750 21.12 7.76 10.03
N GLY A 751 22.06 8.28 9.22
CA GLY A 751 21.90 9.51 8.45
C GLY A 751 22.12 10.81 9.25
N LYS A 752 22.62 10.72 10.48
CA LYS A 752 22.98 11.88 11.29
C LYS A 752 24.25 12.55 10.77
N VAL A 753 24.16 13.84 10.51
CA VAL A 753 25.30 14.62 9.96
C VAL A 753 26.39 14.80 11.00
N GLY A 754 27.57 14.21 10.74
CA GLY A 754 28.76 14.35 11.56
C GLY A 754 29.59 15.60 11.25
N GLY A 755 29.46 16.17 10.05
CA GLY A 755 30.12 17.41 9.65
C GLY A 755 29.81 17.81 8.21
N SER A 756 30.18 19.05 7.84
CA SER A 756 29.96 19.56 6.49
C SER A 756 31.09 20.53 6.06
N ARG A 757 31.38 20.56 4.74
CA ARG A 757 32.37 21.47 4.14
C ARG A 757 31.91 21.92 2.76
N VAL A 758 32.23 23.17 2.40
CA VAL A 758 32.03 23.70 1.05
C VAL A 758 33.39 23.81 0.35
N VAL A 759 33.43 23.37 -0.92
CA VAL A 759 34.61 23.43 -1.79
C VAL A 759 34.23 23.99 -3.17
N ARG A 760 35.25 24.46 -3.91
CA ARG A 760 35.00 25.03 -5.26
C ARG A 760 35.39 24.08 -6.39
N VAL A 761 36.09 23.01 -6.09
CA VAL A 761 36.55 21.99 -7.07
C VAL A 761 35.82 20.65 -6.82
N PRO A 762 35.73 19.78 -7.82
CA PRO A 762 34.98 18.53 -7.72
C PRO A 762 35.74 17.42 -6.96
N SER A 763 36.51 17.81 -5.95
CA SER A 763 37.18 16.89 -5.08
C SER A 763 37.52 17.52 -3.73
N ALA A 764 37.74 16.70 -2.72
CA ALA A 764 38.18 17.17 -1.39
C ALA A 764 38.92 16.08 -0.62
N THR A 765 39.76 16.55 0.32
CA THR A 765 40.31 15.66 1.37
C THR A 765 39.67 16.08 2.70
N LEU A 766 39.06 15.12 3.39
CA LEU A 766 38.35 15.33 4.65
C LEU A 766 39.12 14.67 5.78
N ALA A 767 39.28 15.35 6.89
CA ALA A 767 39.84 14.82 8.13
C ALA A 767 38.68 14.57 9.14
N GLY A 768 38.91 13.60 10.06
CA GLY A 768 37.95 13.36 11.16
C GLY A 768 36.64 12.69 10.74
N VAL A 769 36.62 12.05 9.57
CA VAL A 769 35.41 11.29 9.13
C VAL A 769 35.40 9.93 9.84
N PRO A 770 34.33 9.53 10.54
CA PRO A 770 34.20 8.24 11.18
C PRO A 770 34.28 7.06 10.20
N ARG A 771 34.58 5.84 10.70
CA ARG A 771 34.46 4.61 9.91
C ARG A 771 32.96 4.32 9.67
N GLY A 772 32.66 3.70 8.53
CA GLY A 772 31.28 3.39 8.15
C GLY A 772 30.44 4.61 7.76
N ALA A 773 31.04 5.82 7.70
CA ALA A 773 30.31 7.02 7.29
C ALA A 773 29.93 6.98 5.81
N VAL A 774 28.79 7.56 5.48
CA VAL A 774 28.37 7.85 4.11
C VAL A 774 28.73 9.28 3.76
N ILE A 775 29.43 9.46 2.64
CA ILE A 775 29.74 10.79 2.12
C ILE A 775 28.64 11.21 1.16
N ALA A 776 28.10 12.42 1.38
CA ALA A 776 27.08 12.99 0.54
C ALA A 776 27.56 14.34 -0.06
N VAL A 777 27.35 14.53 -1.35
CA VAL A 777 27.80 15.73 -2.09
C VAL A 777 26.66 16.28 -2.93
N ARG A 778 26.56 17.62 -2.99
CA ARG A 778 25.66 18.32 -3.93
C ARG A 778 26.29 19.61 -4.44
N ALA A 779 25.89 20.02 -5.63
CA ALA A 779 26.36 21.27 -6.24
C ALA A 779 25.64 22.49 -5.64
N ILE A 780 26.29 23.67 -5.75
CA ILE A 780 25.75 24.99 -5.34
C ILE A 780 25.76 25.89 -6.57
N GLY A 781 24.57 26.32 -7.00
CA GLY A 781 24.40 27.24 -8.12
C GLY A 781 24.66 28.71 -7.74
N ALA A 782 24.74 29.57 -8.75
CA ALA A 782 25.12 30.97 -8.61
C ALA A 782 24.19 31.80 -7.71
N ARG A 783 22.93 31.39 -7.50
CA ARG A 783 21.95 32.04 -6.63
C ARG A 783 21.90 31.45 -5.22
N GLY A 784 22.89 30.63 -4.86
CA GLY A 784 22.88 29.90 -3.59
C GLY A 784 21.89 28.71 -3.56
N LEU A 785 21.22 28.40 -4.68
CA LEU A 785 20.44 27.18 -4.82
C LEU A 785 21.37 25.99 -4.76
N GLU A 786 21.11 25.09 -3.84
CA GLU A 786 21.82 23.80 -3.77
C GLU A 786 21.05 22.75 -4.59
N GLY A 787 21.77 21.73 -5.05
CA GLY A 787 21.16 20.62 -5.77
C GLY A 787 19.99 20.03 -4.98
N TRP A 788 18.94 19.67 -5.68
CA TRP A 788 17.71 19.14 -5.06
C TRP A 788 17.91 17.77 -4.38
N ASP A 789 18.97 17.03 -4.75
CA ASP A 789 19.33 15.75 -4.12
C ASP A 789 20.82 15.66 -3.78
N TRP A 790 21.15 14.72 -2.90
CA TRP A 790 22.50 14.36 -2.49
C TRP A 790 22.98 13.15 -3.27
N ALA A 791 24.09 13.27 -3.97
CA ALA A 791 24.81 12.10 -4.46
C ALA A 791 25.63 11.50 -3.31
N ARG A 792 25.54 10.19 -3.12
CA ARG A 792 26.13 9.49 -1.96
C ARG A 792 27.13 8.43 -2.38
N ALA A 793 28.17 8.26 -1.58
CA ALA A 793 29.09 7.15 -1.66
C ALA A 793 29.34 6.59 -0.26
N ALA A 794 29.21 5.27 -0.11
CA ALA A 794 29.66 4.60 1.08
C ALA A 794 31.19 4.67 1.16
N LEU A 795 31.71 4.89 2.35
CA LEU A 795 33.16 4.85 2.57
C LEU A 795 33.58 3.39 2.63
N ALA A 796 34.35 2.97 1.63
CA ALA A 796 35.03 1.69 1.70
C ALA A 796 36.13 1.80 2.77
N ASP A 797 36.03 0.98 3.80
CA ASP A 797 37.00 0.89 4.90
C ASP A 797 38.26 0.04 4.52
#